data_bfcdc09511a413fc4e393a43acaa8b18
#
_entry.id   bfcdc09511a413fc4e393a43acaa8b18
#
_cell.length_a   1.000
_cell.length_b   1.000
_cell.length_c   1.000
_cell.angle_alpha   90.00
_cell.angle_beta   90.00
_cell.angle_gamma   90.00
#
_symmetry.space_group_name_H-M   'P 1'
#
loop_
_entity.id
_entity.type
_entity.pdbx_description
1 polymer ?
#
loop_
_entity_poly.entity_id
_entity_poly.type
_entity_poly.pdbx_seq_one_letter_code
_entity_poly.pdbx_strand_id
1 'polypeptide(L)'
;MKRLLVLILAVLTIAEGAFAAKPSRPAKEKPAKATAPKVIRPKKIERKKIERKKTPATKSARRTSPSKTVQPSKRATAHKGVETTVSPEEIKAARTELIDGVSAIRTEGLPGSFICVAPSAFGVVAGRNWDGTYHPVVAAAFYGKGRAIVFGHGSFFETQPFQADTAQMLANAVAWIEQGKKGPLAVYRWGGAAKVLAAAGVEVAEVNDLDEAFASPALLAGAGAFDTPEKRQQLFDYIAKGGGYMTSSIGWGWKNIAQNYTGFSCLALDFVDEKVLAPLGIVATDLGIGHTGDEGYLTSVDFPLGADLPAALSIAEKYPDGIPEETLRKQVSKTLTMAADAYPPDDSAAYAAFLELAQHPLAAKVPSPETPVTAADFYARVRIVLEKNRWLADPVRVWPADPSAATYPGLMAKGAKPVKGVEIQVETDERRWHSTGLFANAGDPITVHVPESALGLGLQVRVGTTDDDISSAQATWIRSPVVSETIALNKTTQTFSSPFGGFVYIVVPFSTPKGNVVQVKVDGAYRAPHFKRGRDTNKTWAKAIETYHAPQAEIEGYRMVITFPSSSLSSLTDPEWVTKFWDDANDLDVSLTALPGPLDFKQRVCADTQLTAGFLHNGYPMMCHVSADGNSGLYDKETIQAHGVWGVLHELGHNHQNGAWTFGKAAEVTVNIFTLYCTDKLLGIKPRDAFGEWMSVEGCDRRVSDWVARGKPFDEWGAGPDNGPFLALETFTRLQEAYGWELFEKLFAQYRQPGADLPKNDQERMDQWATRLSEMYEADFADYFEAWSWPISSEAREICAKYPKLENEQLFRLLR
;
A
#
# COMPACT_ATOMS: atom_id res chain seq x y z
N MET A 1 -22.12 -5.01 4.61
CA MET A 1 -21.24 -5.15 5.78
C MET A 1 -20.69 -6.56 5.96
N LYS A 2 -21.48 -7.65 6.12
CA LYS A 2 -20.90 -9.02 6.25
C LYS A 2 -20.04 -9.48 5.05
N ARG A 3 -20.35 -9.07 3.80
CA ARG A 3 -19.50 -9.37 2.62
C ARG A 3 -18.22 -8.51 2.56
N LEU A 4 -18.23 -7.33 3.17
CA LEU A 4 -17.06 -6.46 3.28
C LEU A 4 -16.03 -7.02 4.30
N LEU A 5 -16.51 -7.60 5.40
CA LEU A 5 -15.65 -8.20 6.43
C LEU A 5 -14.90 -9.44 5.92
N VAL A 6 -15.53 -10.27 5.08
CA VAL A 6 -14.91 -11.47 4.49
C VAL A 6 -13.85 -11.10 3.44
N LEU A 7 -14.05 -9.99 2.70
CA LEU A 7 -13.02 -9.48 1.77
C LEU A 7 -11.83 -8.83 2.52
N ILE A 8 -12.09 -8.20 3.67
CA ILE A 8 -11.05 -7.59 4.53
C ILE A 8 -10.09 -8.65 5.07
N LEU A 9 -10.58 -9.82 5.48
CA LEU A 9 -9.71 -10.92 5.93
C LEU A 9 -8.86 -11.51 4.79
N ALA A 10 -9.36 -11.56 3.55
CA ALA A 10 -8.63 -12.12 2.42
C ALA A 10 -7.46 -11.21 1.96
N VAL A 11 -7.58 -9.90 2.08
CA VAL A 11 -6.51 -8.93 1.74
C VAL A 11 -5.44 -8.87 2.83
N LEU A 12 -5.81 -9.07 4.10
CA LEU A 12 -4.88 -9.07 5.24
C LEU A 12 -3.92 -10.27 5.24
N THR A 13 -4.31 -11.41 4.66
CA THR A 13 -3.45 -12.61 4.56
C THR A 13 -2.41 -12.53 3.43
N ILE A 14 -2.60 -11.69 2.42
CA ILE A 14 -1.68 -11.58 1.26
C ILE A 14 -0.45 -10.71 1.57
N ALA A 15 -0.55 -9.78 2.52
CA ALA A 15 0.57 -8.89 2.88
C ALA A 15 1.68 -9.54 3.75
N GLU A 16 1.47 -10.72 4.31
CA GLU A 16 2.43 -11.35 5.23
C GLU A 16 3.65 -11.98 4.53
N GLY A 17 3.56 -12.35 3.24
CA GLY A 17 4.64 -13.06 2.52
C GLY A 17 5.82 -12.18 2.07
N ALA A 18 5.66 -10.88 1.96
CA ALA A 18 6.63 -10.02 1.28
C ALA A 18 7.81 -9.50 2.14
N PHE A 19 7.83 -9.70 3.46
CA PHE A 19 8.77 -8.97 4.35
C PHE A 19 9.76 -9.82 5.16
N ALA A 20 9.92 -11.10 4.90
CA ALA A 20 10.81 -11.98 5.70
C ALA A 20 12.20 -12.26 5.09
N ALA A 21 12.74 -11.44 4.20
CA ALA A 21 14.10 -11.63 3.68
C ALA A 21 15.15 -10.94 4.56
N LYS A 22 15.92 -11.72 5.35
CA LYS A 22 17.12 -11.23 6.06
C LYS A 22 18.22 -10.82 5.05
N PRO A 23 18.93 -9.70 5.23
CA PRO A 23 20.09 -9.39 4.40
C PRO A 23 21.26 -10.33 4.70
N SER A 24 21.71 -11.09 3.72
CA SER A 24 22.92 -11.91 3.79
C SER A 24 24.18 -11.02 3.91
N ARG A 25 25.09 -11.38 4.82
CA ARG A 25 26.42 -10.75 4.96
C ARG A 25 27.19 -10.88 3.66
N PRO A 26 27.86 -9.81 3.18
CA PRO A 26 28.68 -9.91 1.97
C PRO A 26 29.91 -10.79 2.21
N ALA A 27 30.10 -11.78 1.34
CA ALA A 27 31.31 -12.56 1.27
C ALA A 27 32.50 -11.69 0.82
N LYS A 28 33.64 -11.87 1.47
CA LYS A 28 34.90 -11.16 1.11
C LYS A 28 35.39 -11.66 -0.26
N GLU A 29 35.23 -10.88 -1.29
CA GLU A 29 35.89 -11.09 -2.57
C GLU A 29 37.34 -10.58 -2.55
N LYS A 30 38.26 -11.40 -3.10
CA LYS A 30 39.65 -11.03 -3.36
C LYS A 30 39.70 -10.13 -4.62
N PRO A 31 40.54 -9.10 -4.66
CA PRO A 31 40.55 -8.15 -5.78
C PRO A 31 41.15 -8.78 -7.06
N ALA A 32 40.38 -8.75 -8.13
CA ALA A 32 40.84 -8.99 -9.49
C ALA A 32 41.45 -7.71 -10.07
N LYS A 33 42.61 -7.86 -10.74
CA LYS A 33 43.35 -6.76 -11.37
C LYS A 33 42.54 -6.12 -12.50
N ALA A 34 42.19 -4.84 -12.34
CA ALA A 34 41.54 -4.05 -13.36
C ALA A 34 42.58 -3.48 -14.35
N THR A 35 42.37 -3.75 -15.64
CA THR A 35 43.04 -3.02 -16.75
C THR A 35 42.23 -1.78 -17.07
N ALA A 36 42.87 -0.62 -17.07
CA ALA A 36 42.25 0.69 -17.28
C ALA A 36 41.82 0.91 -18.74
N PRO A 37 40.66 1.50 -19.01
CA PRO A 37 40.31 1.99 -20.34
C PRO A 37 40.87 3.38 -20.61
N LYS A 38 41.31 3.60 -21.86
CA LYS A 38 41.93 4.83 -22.37
C LYS A 38 40.94 6.00 -22.35
N VAL A 39 41.37 7.09 -21.70
CA VAL A 39 40.71 8.38 -21.66
C VAL A 39 40.86 9.08 -23.03
N ILE A 40 39.74 9.40 -23.69
CA ILE A 40 39.67 10.30 -24.86
C ILE A 40 39.33 11.69 -24.35
N ARG A 41 40.26 12.64 -24.56
CA ARG A 41 40.07 14.06 -24.21
C ARG A 41 39.21 14.77 -25.27
N PRO A 42 38.23 15.60 -24.89
CA PRO A 42 37.53 16.46 -25.85
C PRO A 42 38.31 17.70 -26.23
N LYS A 43 38.24 18.08 -27.51
CA LYS A 43 38.86 19.29 -28.12
C LYS A 43 38.22 20.59 -27.58
N LYS A 44 39.08 21.58 -27.29
CA LYS A 44 38.70 22.96 -26.96
C LYS A 44 37.88 23.60 -28.07
N ILE A 45 36.75 24.20 -27.73
CA ILE A 45 35.98 25.11 -28.59
C ILE A 45 36.16 26.54 -28.05
N GLU A 46 36.63 27.42 -28.91
CA GLU A 46 36.89 28.83 -28.62
C GLU A 46 35.58 29.61 -28.42
N ARG A 47 35.55 30.46 -27.39
CA ARG A 47 34.47 31.40 -27.10
C ARG A 47 34.67 32.68 -27.91
N LYS A 48 33.75 32.99 -28.85
CA LYS A 48 33.58 34.34 -29.43
C LYS A 48 32.77 35.21 -28.47
N LYS A 49 33.40 36.36 -28.13
CA LYS A 49 32.74 37.51 -27.43
C LYS A 49 31.65 38.11 -28.30
N ILE A 50 30.47 38.30 -27.75
CA ILE A 50 29.43 39.17 -28.32
C ILE A 50 29.17 40.33 -27.36
N GLU A 51 29.33 41.55 -27.85
CA GLU A 51 29.17 42.81 -27.12
C GLU A 51 27.69 43.11 -26.81
N ARG A 52 27.44 43.62 -25.60
CA ARG A 52 26.17 44.10 -25.13
C ARG A 52 25.89 45.52 -25.67
N LYS A 53 24.82 45.68 -26.44
CA LYS A 53 24.22 47.03 -26.68
C LYS A 53 23.18 47.31 -25.58
N LYS A 54 23.37 48.46 -24.90
CA LYS A 54 22.38 49.00 -23.93
C LYS A 54 21.27 49.74 -24.71
N THR A 55 20.03 49.58 -24.30
CA THR A 55 18.93 50.49 -24.63
C THR A 55 18.05 50.72 -23.38
N PRO A 56 17.40 51.91 -23.22
CA PRO A 56 17.16 52.50 -21.91
C PRO A 56 15.81 52.10 -21.26
N ALA A 57 15.76 52.34 -19.95
CA ALA A 57 14.61 52.10 -19.08
C ALA A 57 13.44 53.07 -19.33
N THR A 58 12.25 52.53 -19.44
CA THR A 58 11.01 53.30 -19.26
C THR A 58 10.36 52.89 -17.95
N LYS A 59 10.17 53.84 -17.04
CA LYS A 59 9.46 53.70 -15.76
C LYS A 59 7.94 53.61 -16.02
N SER A 60 7.30 52.60 -15.55
CA SER A 60 5.85 52.62 -15.27
C SER A 60 5.61 52.04 -13.88
N ALA A 61 5.23 52.94 -12.97
CA ALA A 61 4.82 52.57 -11.62
C ALA A 61 3.38 52.07 -11.66
N ARG A 62 3.14 50.87 -11.22
CA ARG A 62 1.81 50.40 -10.84
C ARG A 62 1.84 49.94 -9.37
N ARG A 63 1.13 50.71 -8.53
CA ARG A 63 0.84 50.43 -7.14
C ARG A 63 0.10 49.11 -7.06
N THR A 64 0.65 48.12 -6.34
CA THR A 64 -0.10 46.99 -5.86
C THR A 64 -0.58 47.30 -4.42
N SER A 65 -1.89 47.34 -4.25
CA SER A 65 -2.56 47.41 -2.96
C SER A 65 -2.39 46.04 -2.26
N PRO A 66 -2.27 45.98 -0.93
CA PRO A 66 -2.15 44.72 -0.21
C PRO A 66 -3.45 43.92 -0.32
N SER A 67 -3.33 42.65 -0.68
CA SER A 67 -4.38 41.66 -0.71
C SER A 67 -4.98 41.52 0.69
N LYS A 68 -6.29 41.68 0.80
CA LYS A 68 -7.03 41.42 2.01
C LYS A 68 -6.89 39.93 2.36
N THR A 69 -6.40 39.66 3.55
CA THR A 69 -6.44 38.36 4.22
C THR A 69 -7.88 37.84 4.23
N VAL A 70 -8.13 36.76 3.49
CA VAL A 70 -9.41 36.04 3.55
C VAL A 70 -9.41 35.25 4.85
N GLN A 71 -10.33 35.56 5.74
CA GLN A 71 -10.56 34.78 6.95
C GLN A 71 -10.97 33.35 6.57
N PRO A 72 -10.44 32.32 7.24
CA PRO A 72 -10.84 30.93 7.02
C PRO A 72 -12.33 30.76 7.37
N SER A 73 -13.05 29.98 6.56
CA SER A 73 -14.41 29.55 6.82
C SER A 73 -14.51 28.91 8.22
N LYS A 74 -15.62 29.12 8.92
CA LYS A 74 -15.87 28.53 10.25
C LYS A 74 -15.64 27.01 10.21
N ARG A 75 -14.46 26.55 10.67
CA ARG A 75 -14.13 25.16 10.92
C ARG A 75 -14.99 24.65 12.08
N ALA A 76 -15.35 23.39 12.02
CA ALA A 76 -15.90 22.65 13.15
C ALA A 76 -14.94 22.85 14.35
N THR A 77 -15.49 23.21 15.50
CA THR A 77 -14.73 23.42 16.73
C THR A 77 -13.94 22.17 17.05
N ALA A 78 -12.61 22.24 16.89
CA ALA A 78 -11.71 21.19 17.34
C ALA A 78 -11.93 20.99 18.85
N HIS A 79 -11.99 19.74 19.28
CA HIS A 79 -12.09 19.42 20.69
C HIS A 79 -10.80 19.90 21.37
N LYS A 80 -10.90 20.82 22.32
CA LYS A 80 -9.77 21.19 23.19
C LYS A 80 -9.50 20.00 24.10
N GLY A 81 -8.43 19.24 23.80
CA GLY A 81 -7.95 18.16 24.65
C GLY A 81 -7.76 18.64 26.09
N VAL A 82 -7.96 17.76 27.04
CA VAL A 82 -7.65 18.04 28.45
C VAL A 82 -6.13 18.07 28.58
N GLU A 83 -5.54 19.25 28.91
CA GLU A 83 -4.12 19.31 29.22
C GLU A 83 -3.81 18.40 30.41
N THR A 84 -3.08 17.34 30.17
CA THR A 84 -2.64 16.38 31.20
C THR A 84 -1.13 16.46 31.30
N THR A 85 -0.64 17.00 32.41
CA THR A 85 0.80 17.07 32.69
C THR A 85 1.23 15.77 33.35
N VAL A 86 2.23 15.11 32.78
CA VAL A 86 2.80 13.84 33.27
C VAL A 86 4.32 13.96 33.28
N SER A 87 4.95 13.54 34.36
CA SER A 87 6.41 13.53 34.46
C SER A 87 7.02 12.32 33.74
N PRO A 88 8.30 12.40 33.31
CA PRO A 88 9.02 11.24 32.77
C PRO A 88 9.06 10.05 33.72
N GLU A 89 9.12 10.29 35.02
CA GLU A 89 9.09 9.26 36.08
C GLU A 89 7.76 8.52 36.11
N GLU A 90 6.63 9.24 35.99
CA GLU A 90 5.29 8.64 35.91
C GLU A 90 5.13 7.79 34.65
N ILE A 91 5.65 8.25 33.50
CA ILE A 91 5.66 7.47 32.25
C ILE A 91 6.48 6.20 32.42
N LYS A 92 7.68 6.30 33.03
CA LYS A 92 8.55 5.15 33.26
C LYS A 92 7.89 4.14 34.21
N ALA A 93 7.23 4.62 35.27
CA ALA A 93 6.49 3.76 36.21
C ALA A 93 5.32 3.06 35.50
N ALA A 94 4.52 3.79 34.71
CA ALA A 94 3.41 3.22 33.93
C ALA A 94 3.88 2.15 32.93
N ARG A 95 5.01 2.40 32.24
CA ARG A 95 5.59 1.41 31.33
C ARG A 95 6.06 0.17 32.07
N THR A 96 6.71 0.34 33.23
CA THR A 96 7.15 -0.78 34.08
C THR A 96 5.96 -1.63 34.52
N GLU A 97 4.86 -1.00 34.96
CA GLU A 97 3.62 -1.69 35.35
C GLU A 97 3.00 -2.48 34.16
N LEU A 98 2.96 -1.86 32.98
CA LEU A 98 2.39 -2.49 31.78
C LEU A 98 3.16 -3.70 31.27
N ILE A 99 4.50 -3.72 31.41
CA ILE A 99 5.34 -4.81 30.95
C ILE A 99 5.80 -5.76 32.07
N ASP A 100 5.22 -5.68 33.25
CA ASP A 100 5.59 -6.56 34.38
C ASP A 100 5.32 -8.03 34.02
N GLY A 101 6.36 -8.86 34.13
CA GLY A 101 6.30 -10.28 33.76
C GLY A 101 6.15 -10.55 32.25
N VAL A 102 6.38 -9.52 31.38
CA VAL A 102 6.27 -9.64 29.92
C VAL A 102 7.66 -9.45 29.29
N SER A 103 8.18 -10.45 28.62
CA SER A 103 9.44 -10.39 27.86
C SER A 103 9.23 -10.06 26.40
N ALA A 104 8.20 -10.62 25.79
CA ALA A 104 7.80 -10.37 24.41
C ALA A 104 6.28 -10.52 24.23
N ILE A 105 5.72 -9.82 23.27
CA ILE A 105 4.35 -10.08 22.80
C ILE A 105 4.37 -10.47 21.32
N ARG A 106 3.38 -11.25 20.91
CA ARG A 106 3.24 -11.71 19.54
C ARG A 106 1.77 -11.86 19.16
N THR A 107 1.47 -11.67 17.89
CA THR A 107 0.13 -11.87 17.34
C THR A 107 0.22 -12.37 15.91
N GLU A 108 -0.88 -12.87 15.38
CA GLU A 108 -1.03 -13.11 13.95
C GLU A 108 -1.26 -11.78 13.23
N GLY A 109 -0.82 -11.69 11.96
CA GLY A 109 -0.90 -10.51 11.16
C GLY A 109 0.23 -9.51 11.39
N LEU A 110 0.25 -8.47 10.57
CA LEU A 110 1.23 -7.39 10.62
C LEU A 110 0.62 -6.19 11.35
N PRO A 111 1.02 -5.89 12.61
CA PRO A 111 0.51 -4.72 13.31
C PRO A 111 0.86 -3.40 12.62
N GLY A 112 -0.02 -2.41 12.75
CA GLY A 112 0.27 -1.01 12.49
C GLY A 112 1.13 -0.39 13.59
N SER A 113 1.73 0.75 13.31
CA SER A 113 2.50 1.51 14.29
C SER A 113 1.86 2.85 14.62
N PHE A 114 2.33 3.44 15.72
CA PHE A 114 1.87 4.72 16.24
C PHE A 114 3.01 5.72 16.40
N ILE A 115 2.66 6.98 16.58
CA ILE A 115 3.55 8.00 17.16
C ILE A 115 2.81 8.71 18.29
N CYS A 116 3.47 8.78 19.45
CA CYS A 116 2.99 9.58 20.57
C CYS A 116 3.34 11.04 20.30
N VAL A 117 2.32 11.90 20.22
CA VAL A 117 2.46 13.31 19.80
C VAL A 117 2.25 14.30 20.95
N ALA A 118 1.76 13.84 22.09
CA ALA A 118 1.59 14.65 23.29
C ALA A 118 2.51 14.17 24.42
N PRO A 119 2.95 15.04 25.35
CA PRO A 119 3.75 14.64 26.50
C PRO A 119 3.07 13.64 27.45
N SER A 120 1.74 13.52 27.39
CA SER A 120 0.94 12.57 28.18
C SER A 120 0.80 11.20 27.54
N ALA A 121 1.26 11.02 26.29
CA ALA A 121 1.24 9.76 25.55
C ALA A 121 2.65 9.17 25.44
N PHE A 122 2.75 7.85 25.48
CA PHE A 122 4.04 7.15 25.44
C PHE A 122 3.93 5.77 24.78
N GLY A 123 5.04 5.36 24.12
CA GLY A 123 5.17 4.00 23.61
C GLY A 123 5.36 2.99 24.75
N VAL A 124 4.71 1.83 24.65
CA VAL A 124 4.80 0.74 25.63
C VAL A 124 5.67 -0.39 25.09
N VAL A 125 5.37 -0.87 23.89
CA VAL A 125 6.13 -1.92 23.19
C VAL A 125 6.52 -1.39 21.83
N ALA A 126 7.79 -1.50 21.46
CA ALA A 126 8.32 -1.07 20.18
C ALA A 126 8.36 -2.22 19.16
N GLY A 127 8.03 -1.92 17.92
CA GLY A 127 8.35 -2.74 16.76
C GLY A 127 9.48 -2.11 15.96
N ARG A 128 10.11 -2.87 15.08
CA ARG A 128 11.20 -2.45 14.22
C ARG A 128 10.76 -2.38 12.77
N ASN A 129 10.96 -1.22 12.14
CA ASN A 129 10.73 -1.07 10.72
C ASN A 129 11.93 -1.63 9.92
N TRP A 130 11.70 -1.94 8.64
CA TRP A 130 12.72 -2.46 7.71
C TRP A 130 13.92 -1.52 7.54
N ASP A 131 13.73 -0.19 7.67
CA ASP A 131 14.80 0.82 7.60
C ASP A 131 15.61 0.94 8.92
N GLY A 132 15.28 0.14 9.93
CA GLY A 132 15.92 0.07 11.22
C GLY A 132 15.39 1.06 12.24
N THR A 133 14.36 1.87 11.91
CA THR A 133 13.67 2.75 12.86
C THR A 133 12.70 1.98 13.74
N TYR A 134 12.38 2.54 14.91
CA TYR A 134 11.50 1.92 15.90
C TYR A 134 10.27 2.78 16.12
N HIS A 135 9.10 2.14 16.19
CA HIS A 135 7.83 2.82 16.45
C HIS A 135 6.97 1.97 17.41
N PRO A 136 6.12 2.60 18.22
CA PRO A 136 5.21 1.87 19.10
C PRO A 136 4.28 0.92 18.33
N VAL A 137 4.23 -0.35 18.71
CA VAL A 137 3.19 -1.31 18.34
C VAL A 137 2.08 -1.34 19.39
N VAL A 138 2.43 -0.93 20.63
CA VAL A 138 1.47 -0.64 21.71
C VAL A 138 1.82 0.75 22.25
N ALA A 139 0.83 1.64 22.31
CA ALA A 139 0.97 2.98 22.88
C ALA A 139 -0.09 3.23 23.93
N ALA A 140 0.23 4.06 24.92
CA ALA A 140 -0.66 4.41 26.01
C ALA A 140 -0.66 5.93 26.26
N ALA A 141 -1.72 6.42 26.91
CA ALA A 141 -1.87 7.84 27.26
C ALA A 141 -2.59 8.02 28.59
N PHE A 142 -2.19 9.06 29.29
CA PHE A 142 -2.97 9.65 30.37
C PHE A 142 -3.88 10.75 29.80
N TYR A 143 -5.15 10.77 30.20
CA TYR A 143 -6.12 11.77 29.73
C TYR A 143 -7.04 12.20 30.88
N GLY A 144 -6.83 13.40 31.42
CA GLY A 144 -7.47 13.84 32.64
C GLY A 144 -7.13 12.90 33.82
N LYS A 145 -8.15 12.26 34.39
CA LYS A 145 -7.96 11.27 35.49
C LYS A 145 -7.92 9.84 35.00
N GLY A 146 -8.17 9.60 33.71
CA GLY A 146 -8.25 8.28 33.11
C GLY A 146 -7.04 7.93 32.27
N ARG A 147 -7.11 6.76 31.67
CA ARG A 147 -6.01 6.14 30.91
C ARG A 147 -6.53 5.49 29.64
N ALA A 148 -5.75 5.53 28.58
CA ALA A 148 -6.06 4.87 27.31
C ALA A 148 -4.86 4.04 26.83
N ILE A 149 -5.13 2.92 26.14
CA ILE A 149 -4.12 2.08 25.52
C ILE A 149 -4.61 1.60 24.16
N VAL A 150 -3.72 1.60 23.17
CA VAL A 150 -4.01 1.16 21.79
C VAL A 150 -2.98 0.12 21.35
N PHE A 151 -3.48 -0.93 20.69
CA PHE A 151 -2.69 -2.00 20.07
C PHE A 151 -2.71 -1.87 18.55
N GLY A 152 -1.61 -2.19 17.90
CA GLY A 152 -1.45 -2.05 16.45
C GLY A 152 -2.25 -3.03 15.59
N HIS A 153 -2.93 -4.02 16.19
CA HIS A 153 -3.74 -5.00 15.48
C HIS A 153 -4.85 -5.58 16.35
N GLY A 154 -6.02 -5.85 15.75
CA GLY A 154 -7.14 -6.51 16.43
C GLY A 154 -6.86 -7.95 16.84
N SER A 155 -5.97 -8.64 16.12
CA SER A 155 -5.62 -10.03 16.42
C SER A 155 -4.97 -10.23 17.82
N PHE A 156 -4.41 -9.18 18.44
CA PHE A 156 -4.04 -9.27 19.86
C PHE A 156 -5.22 -9.66 20.77
N PHE A 157 -6.44 -9.32 20.35
CA PHE A 157 -7.69 -9.61 21.05
C PHE A 157 -8.48 -10.79 20.47
N GLU A 158 -7.98 -11.46 19.43
CA GLU A 158 -8.72 -12.48 18.67
C GLU A 158 -7.95 -13.79 18.53
N THR A 159 -6.61 -13.80 18.69
CA THR A 159 -5.76 -14.98 18.47
C THR A 159 -5.69 -15.86 19.70
N GLN A 160 -5.98 -17.15 19.51
CA GLN A 160 -5.72 -18.23 20.49
C GLN A 160 -5.21 -19.49 19.77
N PRO A 161 -4.25 -20.24 20.38
CA PRO A 161 -3.62 -20.00 21.68
C PRO A 161 -2.75 -18.74 21.68
N PHE A 162 -2.56 -18.14 22.87
CA PHE A 162 -1.67 -17.00 23.01
C PHE A 162 -0.24 -17.33 22.60
N GLN A 163 0.42 -16.35 21.95
CA GLN A 163 1.82 -16.44 21.57
C GLN A 163 2.66 -15.54 22.49
N ALA A 164 3.85 -16.01 22.89
CA ALA A 164 4.70 -15.31 23.86
C ALA A 164 3.93 -14.92 25.15
N ASP A 165 4.23 -13.77 25.74
CA ASP A 165 3.60 -13.29 26.97
C ASP A 165 2.37 -12.40 26.69
N THR A 166 1.72 -12.54 25.53
CA THR A 166 0.59 -11.67 25.10
C THR A 166 -0.57 -11.70 26.10
N ALA A 167 -0.89 -12.86 26.69
CA ALA A 167 -1.94 -12.95 27.72
C ALA A 167 -1.63 -12.07 28.95
N GLN A 168 -0.38 -12.11 29.44
CA GLN A 168 0.05 -11.28 30.57
C GLN A 168 0.01 -9.80 30.24
N MET A 169 0.44 -9.43 29.02
CA MET A 169 0.35 -8.04 28.53
C MET A 169 -1.09 -7.51 28.50
N LEU A 170 -2.04 -8.33 28.05
CA LEU A 170 -3.46 -7.95 28.03
C LEU A 170 -4.02 -7.76 29.45
N ALA A 171 -3.69 -8.68 30.38
CA ALA A 171 -4.09 -8.55 31.78
C ALA A 171 -3.51 -7.29 32.43
N ASN A 172 -2.22 -7.02 32.22
CA ASN A 172 -1.57 -5.79 32.72
C ASN A 172 -2.21 -4.52 32.13
N ALA A 173 -2.50 -4.53 30.82
CA ALA A 173 -3.13 -3.40 30.15
C ALA A 173 -4.51 -3.08 30.75
N VAL A 174 -5.33 -4.11 31.00
CA VAL A 174 -6.66 -3.92 31.64
C VAL A 174 -6.49 -3.42 33.07
N ALA A 175 -5.65 -4.04 33.87
CA ALA A 175 -5.40 -3.62 35.25
C ALA A 175 -4.91 -2.15 35.31
N TRP A 176 -4.03 -1.76 34.39
CA TRP A 176 -3.50 -0.40 34.31
C TRP A 176 -4.61 0.63 33.98
N ILE A 177 -5.48 0.36 33.00
CA ILE A 177 -6.56 1.30 32.64
C ILE A 177 -7.68 1.34 33.68
N GLU A 178 -7.94 0.25 34.42
CA GLU A 178 -8.92 0.19 35.51
C GLU A 178 -8.50 0.98 36.75
N GLN A 179 -7.21 1.18 36.96
CA GLN A 179 -6.67 1.99 38.09
C GLN A 179 -7.13 1.46 39.46
N GLY A 180 -7.22 0.15 39.63
CA GLY A 180 -7.66 -0.51 40.84
C GLY A 180 -9.16 -0.39 41.16
N LYS A 181 -9.97 0.10 40.23
CA LYS A 181 -11.44 0.11 40.36
C LYS A 181 -11.97 -1.32 40.19
N LYS A 182 -13.09 -1.62 40.90
CA LYS A 182 -13.73 -2.94 40.80
C LYS A 182 -14.83 -2.93 39.75
N GLY A 183 -14.91 -3.99 38.97
CA GLY A 183 -15.95 -4.25 37.96
C GLY A 183 -15.35 -4.85 36.71
N PRO A 184 -16.15 -5.47 35.84
CA PRO A 184 -15.66 -6.08 34.61
C PRO A 184 -15.27 -5.02 33.58
N LEU A 185 -14.30 -5.37 32.74
CA LEU A 185 -14.05 -4.66 31.48
C LEU A 185 -15.28 -4.78 30.58
N ALA A 186 -15.91 -3.67 30.22
CA ALA A 186 -16.97 -3.68 29.21
C ALA A 186 -16.36 -3.93 27.81
N VAL A 187 -16.86 -4.93 27.12
CA VAL A 187 -16.47 -5.23 25.73
C VAL A 187 -17.63 -4.88 24.79
N TYR A 188 -17.51 -3.74 24.11
CA TYR A 188 -18.58 -3.22 23.27
C TYR A 188 -18.56 -3.82 21.87
N ARG A 189 -19.58 -4.67 21.58
CA ARG A 189 -19.81 -5.29 20.26
C ARG A 189 -18.62 -6.02 19.66
N TRP A 190 -17.78 -6.62 20.48
CA TRP A 190 -16.60 -7.35 20.09
C TRP A 190 -16.48 -8.70 20.84
N GLY A 191 -17.47 -9.57 20.62
CA GLY A 191 -17.59 -10.84 21.38
C GLY A 191 -16.44 -11.82 21.19
N GLY A 192 -15.70 -11.76 20.09
CA GLY A 192 -14.44 -12.51 19.92
C GLY A 192 -13.40 -12.10 20.96
N ALA A 193 -13.19 -10.78 21.10
CA ALA A 193 -12.25 -10.23 22.06
C ALA A 193 -12.61 -10.55 23.51
N ALA A 194 -13.90 -10.59 23.86
CA ALA A 194 -14.34 -10.95 25.20
C ALA A 194 -13.86 -12.34 25.63
N LYS A 195 -13.94 -13.33 24.71
CA LYS A 195 -13.47 -14.71 24.98
C LYS A 195 -11.95 -14.77 25.20
N VAL A 196 -11.19 -14.04 24.36
CA VAL A 196 -9.72 -14.00 24.45
C VAL A 196 -9.28 -13.34 25.76
N LEU A 197 -9.88 -12.22 26.15
CA LEU A 197 -9.58 -11.51 27.39
C LEU A 197 -9.96 -12.35 28.62
N ALA A 198 -11.10 -13.04 28.59
CA ALA A 198 -11.46 -13.98 29.67
C ALA A 198 -10.44 -15.11 29.81
N ALA A 199 -9.91 -15.63 28.70
CA ALA A 199 -8.83 -16.63 28.71
C ALA A 199 -7.49 -16.08 29.24
N ALA A 200 -7.27 -14.75 29.10
CA ALA A 200 -6.14 -14.05 29.73
C ALA A 200 -6.35 -13.75 31.24
N GLY A 201 -7.46 -14.19 31.82
CA GLY A 201 -7.77 -14.00 33.24
C GLY A 201 -8.46 -12.65 33.55
N VAL A 202 -8.93 -11.92 32.55
CA VAL A 202 -9.65 -10.65 32.72
C VAL A 202 -11.13 -10.89 32.96
N GLU A 203 -11.72 -10.21 33.95
CA GLU A 203 -13.17 -10.19 34.14
C GLU A 203 -13.81 -9.30 33.07
N VAL A 204 -14.70 -9.85 32.25
CA VAL A 204 -15.29 -9.15 31.10
C VAL A 204 -16.82 -9.16 31.12
N ALA A 205 -17.45 -8.11 30.61
CA ALA A 205 -18.90 -8.04 30.33
C ALA A 205 -19.10 -7.63 28.86
N GLU A 206 -19.76 -8.50 28.08
CA GLU A 206 -20.17 -8.15 26.72
C GLU A 206 -21.37 -7.19 26.77
N VAL A 207 -21.23 -6.02 26.15
CA VAL A 207 -22.27 -4.98 26.13
C VAL A 207 -22.58 -4.53 24.69
N ASN A 208 -23.81 -4.12 24.45
CA ASN A 208 -24.27 -3.64 23.15
C ASN A 208 -24.75 -2.17 23.16
N ASP A 209 -24.77 -1.56 24.33
CA ASP A 209 -25.16 -0.19 24.56
C ASP A 209 -23.98 0.62 25.13
N LEU A 210 -23.78 1.85 24.67
CA LEU A 210 -22.67 2.70 25.10
C LEU A 210 -22.85 3.25 26.51
N ASP A 211 -24.08 3.53 26.93
CA ASP A 211 -24.34 4.04 28.28
C ASP A 211 -24.05 2.95 29.33
N GLU A 212 -24.37 1.68 28.99
CA GLU A 212 -23.98 0.51 29.77
C GLU A 212 -22.45 0.36 29.82
N ALA A 213 -21.79 0.52 28.66
CA ALA A 213 -20.33 0.43 28.56
C ALA A 213 -19.62 1.49 29.43
N PHE A 214 -20.12 2.72 29.42
CA PHE A 214 -19.56 3.83 30.25
C PHE A 214 -19.84 3.70 31.74
N ALA A 215 -20.71 2.79 32.16
CA ALA A 215 -20.90 2.49 33.60
C ALA A 215 -19.78 1.60 34.17
N SER A 216 -19.02 0.93 33.31
CA SER A 216 -17.88 0.06 33.70
C SER A 216 -16.62 0.90 34.01
N PRO A 217 -15.67 0.37 34.82
CA PRO A 217 -14.40 1.04 35.11
C PRO A 217 -13.51 1.21 33.89
N ALA A 218 -13.60 0.28 32.95
CA ALA A 218 -12.86 0.28 31.71
C ALA A 218 -13.70 -0.28 30.54
N LEU A 219 -13.37 0.14 29.33
CA LEU A 219 -14.07 -0.15 28.08
C LEU A 219 -13.08 -0.60 26.99
N LEU A 220 -13.35 -1.74 26.35
CA LEU A 220 -12.78 -2.12 25.06
C LEU A 220 -13.80 -1.85 23.96
N ALA A 221 -13.47 -0.97 23.02
CA ALA A 221 -14.28 -0.68 21.85
C ALA A 221 -13.42 -0.21 20.67
N GLY A 222 -13.75 -0.60 19.45
CA GLY A 222 -13.12 -0.03 18.24
C GLY A 222 -13.45 1.47 18.14
N ALA A 223 -12.51 2.28 17.65
CA ALA A 223 -12.68 3.73 17.49
C ALA A 223 -13.87 4.08 16.57
N GLY A 224 -14.18 3.25 15.60
CA GLY A 224 -15.37 3.38 14.74
C GLY A 224 -16.73 3.33 15.47
N ALA A 225 -16.78 2.90 16.73
CA ALA A 225 -17.99 3.00 17.56
C ALA A 225 -18.36 4.46 17.88
N PHE A 226 -17.38 5.36 17.81
CA PHE A 226 -17.51 6.79 18.13
C PHE A 226 -17.54 7.64 16.86
N ASP A 227 -18.39 7.26 15.90
CA ASP A 227 -18.52 7.84 14.56
C ASP A 227 -19.06 9.28 14.54
N THR A 228 -19.79 9.71 15.60
CA THR A 228 -20.32 11.08 15.70
C THR A 228 -19.53 11.94 16.69
N PRO A 229 -19.54 13.28 16.54
CA PRO A 229 -18.90 14.18 17.51
C PRO A 229 -19.41 13.99 18.95
N GLU A 230 -20.72 13.73 19.11
CA GLU A 230 -21.36 13.54 20.41
C GLU A 230 -20.84 12.28 21.11
N LYS A 231 -20.75 11.15 20.40
CA LYS A 231 -20.20 9.90 20.97
C LYS A 231 -18.73 10.04 21.32
N ARG A 232 -17.95 10.75 20.50
CA ARG A 232 -16.54 11.06 20.84
C ARG A 232 -16.45 11.91 22.10
N GLN A 233 -17.30 12.92 22.24
CA GLN A 233 -17.34 13.75 23.44
C GLN A 233 -17.67 12.91 24.67
N GLN A 234 -18.65 12.00 24.60
CA GLN A 234 -19.00 11.07 25.68
C GLN A 234 -17.79 10.20 26.07
N LEU A 235 -17.06 9.66 25.11
CA LEU A 235 -15.83 8.88 25.36
C LEU A 235 -14.77 9.72 26.09
N PHE A 236 -14.48 10.93 25.60
CA PHE A 236 -13.47 11.79 26.21
C PHE A 236 -13.88 12.24 27.62
N ASP A 237 -15.15 12.55 27.83
CA ASP A 237 -15.67 12.89 29.16
C ASP A 237 -15.57 11.69 30.13
N TYR A 238 -15.84 10.47 29.65
CA TYR A 238 -15.70 9.24 30.42
C TYR A 238 -14.23 9.01 30.82
N ILE A 239 -13.28 9.12 29.89
CA ILE A 239 -11.86 8.94 30.16
C ILE A 239 -11.38 10.05 31.11
N ALA A 240 -11.70 11.33 30.83
CA ALA A 240 -11.28 12.47 31.65
C ALA A 240 -11.75 12.38 33.13
N LYS A 241 -12.90 11.73 33.38
CA LYS A 241 -13.42 11.47 34.73
C LYS A 241 -12.77 10.26 35.42
N GLY A 242 -11.89 9.57 34.74
CA GLY A 242 -11.12 8.42 35.25
C GLY A 242 -11.52 7.08 34.68
N GLY A 243 -12.32 6.99 33.61
CA GLY A 243 -12.58 5.77 32.86
C GLY A 243 -11.35 5.25 32.14
N GLY A 244 -11.26 3.93 31.94
CA GLY A 244 -10.22 3.28 31.13
C GLY A 244 -10.71 3.02 29.72
N TYR A 245 -9.84 3.23 28.70
CA TYR A 245 -10.17 2.93 27.31
C TYR A 245 -9.10 2.07 26.66
N MET A 246 -9.53 1.00 25.99
CA MET A 246 -8.68 0.11 25.22
C MET A 246 -9.23 -0.02 23.81
N THR A 247 -8.34 -0.05 22.81
CA THR A 247 -8.71 -0.22 21.39
C THR A 247 -7.57 -0.83 20.58
N SER A 248 -7.84 -1.16 19.33
CA SER A 248 -6.81 -1.40 18.29
C SER A 248 -7.03 -0.50 17.10
N SER A 249 -5.95 -0.24 16.35
CA SER A 249 -5.99 0.55 15.12
C SER A 249 -4.89 0.13 14.15
N ILE A 250 -5.21 0.06 12.85
CA ILE A 250 -4.28 -0.34 11.78
C ILE A 250 -4.33 0.71 10.67
N GLY A 251 -3.50 1.74 10.76
CA GLY A 251 -3.49 2.84 9.79
C GLY A 251 -3.14 2.38 8.36
N TRP A 252 -2.10 1.55 8.20
CA TRP A 252 -1.70 1.02 6.89
C TRP A 252 -2.80 0.15 6.26
N GLY A 253 -3.46 -0.68 7.05
CA GLY A 253 -4.53 -1.55 6.57
C GLY A 253 -5.74 -0.74 6.11
N TRP A 254 -6.14 0.30 6.88
CA TRP A 254 -7.19 1.21 6.47
C TRP A 254 -6.81 1.95 5.18
N LYS A 255 -5.60 2.48 5.09
CA LYS A 255 -5.13 3.23 3.92
C LYS A 255 -5.20 2.38 2.64
N ASN A 256 -4.71 1.14 2.68
CA ASN A 256 -4.78 0.21 1.56
C ASN A 256 -6.23 -0.08 1.10
N ILE A 257 -7.15 -0.26 2.06
CA ILE A 257 -8.57 -0.50 1.76
C ILE A 257 -9.21 0.76 1.20
N ALA A 258 -9.03 1.89 1.86
CA ALA A 258 -9.62 3.16 1.46
C ALA A 258 -9.17 3.58 0.06
N GLN A 259 -7.88 3.47 -0.23
CA GLN A 259 -7.29 3.79 -1.52
C GLN A 259 -7.94 2.98 -2.66
N ASN A 260 -8.16 1.68 -2.44
CA ASN A 260 -8.74 0.79 -3.45
C ASN A 260 -10.25 0.99 -3.68
N TYR A 261 -11.01 1.42 -2.67
CA TYR A 261 -12.47 1.43 -2.74
C TYR A 261 -13.12 2.82 -2.68
N THR A 262 -12.50 3.79 -2.05
CA THR A 262 -13.08 5.13 -1.85
C THR A 262 -12.32 6.24 -2.56
N GLY A 263 -11.06 6.00 -2.96
CA GLY A 263 -10.15 7.00 -3.50
C GLY A 263 -9.60 7.97 -2.44
N PHE A 264 -9.93 7.79 -1.15
CA PHE A 264 -9.39 8.54 -0.04
C PHE A 264 -8.23 7.77 0.60
N SER A 265 -7.14 8.46 0.94
CA SER A 265 -5.94 7.80 1.45
C SER A 265 -5.17 8.61 2.50
N CYS A 266 -5.68 9.74 2.93
CA CYS A 266 -5.02 10.60 3.91
C CYS A 266 -5.45 10.25 5.33
N LEU A 267 -4.53 9.70 6.15
CA LEU A 267 -4.82 9.36 7.54
C LEU A 267 -5.29 10.56 8.34
N ALA A 268 -4.59 11.69 8.24
CA ALA A 268 -4.92 12.92 8.97
C ALA A 268 -6.33 13.46 8.70
N LEU A 269 -6.91 13.19 7.51
CA LEU A 269 -8.17 13.78 7.08
C LEU A 269 -9.35 12.80 7.14
N ASP A 270 -9.11 11.56 6.73
CA ASP A 270 -10.15 10.60 6.39
C ASP A 270 -10.27 9.45 7.39
N PHE A 271 -9.18 9.09 8.07
CA PHE A 271 -9.18 7.96 8.99
C PHE A 271 -9.98 8.28 10.24
N VAL A 272 -11.05 7.51 10.46
CA VAL A 272 -11.98 7.77 11.58
C VAL A 272 -11.32 7.59 12.94
N ASP A 273 -10.34 6.69 13.05
CA ASP A 273 -9.65 6.40 14.30
C ASP A 273 -8.82 7.60 14.78
N GLU A 274 -8.28 8.42 13.86
CA GLU A 274 -7.55 9.65 14.22
C GLU A 274 -8.43 10.65 14.99
N LYS A 275 -9.75 10.65 14.76
CA LYS A 275 -10.69 11.50 15.50
C LYS A 275 -10.84 11.08 16.97
N VAL A 276 -10.38 9.88 17.32
CA VAL A 276 -10.32 9.34 18.70
C VAL A 276 -8.89 9.37 19.24
N LEU A 277 -7.91 8.94 18.43
CA LEU A 277 -6.53 8.77 18.89
C LEU A 277 -5.76 10.09 19.01
N ALA A 278 -5.87 10.99 18.04
CA ALA A 278 -5.14 12.25 18.06
C ALA A 278 -5.45 13.12 19.30
N PRO A 279 -6.72 13.26 19.76
CA PRO A 279 -7.02 13.95 21.02
C PRO A 279 -6.43 13.27 22.26
N LEU A 280 -6.15 11.97 22.21
CA LEU A 280 -5.43 11.23 23.27
C LEU A 280 -3.90 11.39 23.18
N GLY A 281 -3.40 12.12 22.18
CA GLY A 281 -1.99 12.33 21.97
C GLY A 281 -1.28 11.20 21.22
N ILE A 282 -2.00 10.36 20.48
CA ILE A 282 -1.47 9.23 19.71
C ILE A 282 -1.98 9.38 18.28
N VAL A 283 -1.14 9.14 17.28
CA VAL A 283 -1.54 9.01 15.87
C VAL A 283 -1.14 7.65 15.32
N ALA A 284 -2.01 7.06 14.50
CA ALA A 284 -1.69 5.85 13.75
C ALA A 284 -0.91 6.21 12.49
N THR A 285 0.04 5.37 12.10
CA THR A 285 0.82 5.58 10.88
C THR A 285 0.40 4.60 9.79
N ASP A 286 0.86 4.83 8.57
CA ASP A 286 0.69 3.91 7.45
C ASP A 286 1.80 2.84 7.36
N LEU A 287 2.52 2.59 8.46
CA LEU A 287 3.56 1.58 8.55
C LEU A 287 3.04 0.30 9.20
N GLY A 288 3.22 -0.83 8.51
CA GLY A 288 3.29 -2.13 9.14
C GLY A 288 4.63 -2.29 9.85
N ILE A 289 4.63 -2.87 11.06
CA ILE A 289 5.81 -2.91 11.91
C ILE A 289 6.21 -4.36 12.24
N GLY A 290 7.48 -4.71 12.00
CA GLY A 290 8.02 -6.04 12.23
C GLY A 290 8.49 -6.26 13.65
N HIS A 291 8.75 -7.53 13.97
CA HIS A 291 9.28 -7.97 15.27
C HIS A 291 10.64 -7.33 15.58
N THR A 292 10.95 -7.22 16.86
CA THR A 292 12.26 -6.75 17.35
C THR A 292 13.21 -7.91 17.69
N GLY A 293 12.69 -9.12 17.82
CA GLY A 293 13.44 -10.36 18.07
C GLY A 293 12.71 -11.58 17.52
N ASP A 294 13.35 -12.75 17.63
CA ASP A 294 12.77 -14.01 17.13
C ASP A 294 11.50 -14.43 17.93
N GLU A 295 11.39 -14.02 19.19
CA GLU A 295 10.24 -14.30 20.06
C GLU A 295 9.05 -13.35 19.81
N GLY A 296 9.24 -12.26 19.04
CA GLY A 296 8.20 -11.27 18.74
C GLY A 296 8.65 -9.83 19.00
N TYR A 297 7.72 -9.01 19.50
CA TYR A 297 7.98 -7.64 19.93
C TYR A 297 8.51 -7.66 21.37
N LEU A 298 9.83 -7.49 21.52
CA LEU A 298 10.49 -7.48 22.82
C LEU A 298 10.12 -6.24 23.62
N THR A 299 9.94 -6.41 24.93
CA THR A 299 9.62 -5.32 25.84
C THR A 299 10.88 -4.68 26.43
N SER A 300 10.81 -3.40 26.75
CA SER A 300 11.85 -2.67 27.45
C SER A 300 11.27 -1.50 28.21
N VAL A 301 11.80 -1.22 29.41
CA VAL A 301 11.44 -0.01 30.17
C VAL A 301 12.00 1.24 29.49
N ASP A 302 13.15 1.12 28.84
CA ASP A 302 13.73 2.21 28.05
C ASP A 302 13.20 2.15 26.62
N PHE A 303 12.51 3.21 26.18
CA PHE A 303 11.95 3.31 24.86
C PHE A 303 12.94 3.95 23.88
N PRO A 304 12.96 3.56 22.59
CA PRO A 304 13.93 4.08 21.61
C PRO A 304 13.91 5.61 21.51
N LEU A 305 15.10 6.23 21.58
CA LEU A 305 15.26 7.69 21.57
C LEU A 305 14.77 8.28 20.23
N GLY A 306 13.94 9.31 20.32
CA GLY A 306 13.39 10.01 19.15
C GLY A 306 12.23 9.27 18.47
N ALA A 307 11.67 8.21 19.09
CA ALA A 307 10.52 7.48 18.56
C ALA A 307 9.15 8.11 18.93
N ASP A 308 9.13 9.13 19.75
CA ASP A 308 7.98 9.98 20.03
C ASP A 308 8.22 11.43 19.57
N LEU A 309 7.16 12.18 19.33
CA LEU A 309 7.26 13.54 18.79
C LEU A 309 7.98 14.51 19.75
N PRO A 310 7.70 14.56 21.07
CA PRO A 310 8.40 15.47 21.97
C PRO A 310 9.92 15.28 21.98
N ALA A 311 10.40 14.04 22.04
CA ALA A 311 11.82 13.73 21.98
C ALA A 311 12.43 14.07 20.60
N ALA A 312 11.72 13.77 19.51
CA ALA A 312 12.19 14.08 18.15
C ALA A 312 12.32 15.60 17.93
N LEU A 313 11.38 16.42 18.42
CA LEU A 313 11.45 17.88 18.35
C LEU A 313 12.62 18.41 19.16
N SER A 314 12.82 17.95 20.39
CA SER A 314 13.94 18.37 21.24
C SER A 314 15.30 18.03 20.61
N ILE A 315 15.42 16.90 19.93
CA ILE A 315 16.64 16.54 19.20
C ILE A 315 16.81 17.44 17.97
N ALA A 316 15.75 17.73 17.21
CA ALA A 316 15.81 18.61 16.05
C ALA A 316 16.25 20.04 16.44
N GLU A 317 15.70 20.58 17.54
CA GLU A 317 16.13 21.88 18.11
C GLU A 317 17.60 21.90 18.53
N LYS A 318 18.10 20.80 19.10
CA LYS A 318 19.50 20.67 19.51
C LYS A 318 20.47 20.65 18.30
N TYR A 319 19.98 20.19 17.14
CA TYR A 319 20.80 20.03 15.93
C TYR A 319 20.16 20.73 14.71
N PRO A 320 20.02 22.07 14.72
CA PRO A 320 19.31 22.81 13.67
C PRO A 320 19.96 22.70 12.28
N ASP A 321 21.28 22.48 12.22
CA ASP A 321 22.04 22.31 10.97
C ASP A 321 22.10 20.84 10.51
N GLY A 322 21.50 19.93 11.25
CA GLY A 322 21.41 18.50 10.94
C GLY A 322 21.95 17.59 12.04
N ILE A 323 21.32 16.44 12.20
CA ILE A 323 21.67 15.43 13.21
C ILE A 323 22.86 14.61 12.71
N PRO A 324 24.02 14.61 13.43
CA PRO A 324 25.25 14.00 12.93
C PRO A 324 25.22 12.46 12.94
N GLU A 325 24.60 11.84 13.95
CA GLU A 325 24.51 10.38 14.06
C GLU A 325 23.43 9.84 13.14
N GLU A 326 23.77 8.87 12.26
CA GLU A 326 22.91 8.41 11.17
C GLU A 326 21.64 7.69 11.65
N THR A 327 21.75 6.80 12.63
CA THR A 327 20.61 6.04 13.15
C THR A 327 19.61 6.97 13.83
N LEU A 328 20.10 7.89 14.66
CA LEU A 328 19.27 8.90 15.32
C LEU A 328 18.62 9.85 14.30
N ARG A 329 19.37 10.26 13.27
CA ARG A 329 18.85 11.10 12.19
C ARG A 329 17.72 10.41 11.43
N LYS A 330 17.88 9.11 11.09
CA LYS A 330 16.80 8.31 10.46
C LYS A 330 15.57 8.22 11.36
N GLN A 331 15.77 7.91 12.63
CA GLN A 331 14.69 7.80 13.62
C GLN A 331 13.91 9.12 13.74
N VAL A 332 14.59 10.22 14.01
CA VAL A 332 13.97 11.54 14.18
C VAL A 332 13.26 11.99 12.90
N SER A 333 13.92 11.86 11.75
CA SER A 333 13.33 12.22 10.46
C SER A 333 12.05 11.42 10.18
N LYS A 334 12.06 10.11 10.46
CA LYS A 334 10.90 9.24 10.28
C LYS A 334 9.77 9.64 11.23
N THR A 335 10.06 9.82 12.52
CA THR A 335 9.09 10.22 13.53
C THR A 335 8.43 11.57 13.18
N LEU A 336 9.22 12.61 12.84
CA LEU A 336 8.69 13.92 12.48
C LEU A 336 7.83 13.87 11.21
N THR A 337 8.30 13.16 10.19
CA THR A 337 7.58 13.02 8.91
C THR A 337 6.24 12.31 9.10
N MET A 338 6.25 11.15 9.77
CA MET A 338 5.05 10.34 9.97
C MET A 338 4.04 11.00 10.92
N ALA A 339 4.52 11.67 11.96
CA ALA A 339 3.66 12.45 12.85
C ALA A 339 2.96 13.59 12.09
N ALA A 340 3.70 14.36 11.29
CA ALA A 340 3.15 15.46 10.50
C ALA A 340 2.18 14.96 9.40
N ASP A 341 2.41 13.76 8.88
CA ASP A 341 1.56 13.15 7.85
C ASP A 341 0.23 12.63 8.40
N ALA A 342 0.25 12.03 9.59
CA ALA A 342 -0.93 11.41 10.20
C ALA A 342 -1.73 12.37 11.10
N TYR A 343 -1.13 13.48 11.56
CA TYR A 343 -1.79 14.36 12.53
C TYR A 343 -2.86 15.27 11.86
N PRO A 344 -4.11 15.25 12.33
CA PRO A 344 -5.15 16.12 11.82
C PRO A 344 -4.82 17.61 12.03
N PRO A 345 -5.05 18.47 11.03
CA PRO A 345 -4.84 19.92 11.19
C PRO A 345 -5.75 20.51 12.28
N ASP A 346 -5.15 21.07 13.34
CA ASP A 346 -5.84 21.71 14.45
C ASP A 346 -5.05 22.91 15.01
N ASP A 347 -5.48 23.45 16.16
CA ASP A 347 -4.82 24.55 16.83
C ASP A 347 -3.88 24.08 17.96
N SER A 348 -3.44 22.82 17.95
CA SER A 348 -2.56 22.23 18.97
C SER A 348 -1.13 22.71 18.87
N ALA A 349 -0.38 22.58 19.97
CA ALA A 349 1.06 22.85 20.01
C ALA A 349 1.84 21.91 19.07
N ALA A 350 1.39 20.65 18.90
CA ALA A 350 2.00 19.70 18.00
C ALA A 350 1.90 20.17 16.53
N TYR A 351 0.70 20.60 16.12
CA TYR A 351 0.52 21.12 14.75
C TYR A 351 1.28 22.42 14.51
N ALA A 352 1.33 23.32 15.52
CA ALA A 352 2.13 24.54 15.47
C ALA A 352 3.62 24.25 15.28
N ALA A 353 4.17 23.24 15.97
CA ALA A 353 5.56 22.82 15.82
C ALA A 353 5.87 22.29 14.40
N PHE A 354 4.95 21.54 13.78
CA PHE A 354 5.12 21.12 12.37
C PHE A 354 5.15 22.32 11.43
N LEU A 355 4.30 23.33 11.66
CA LEU A 355 4.31 24.55 10.82
C LEU A 355 5.62 25.34 10.98
N GLU A 356 6.21 25.36 12.18
CA GLU A 356 7.50 25.98 12.43
C GLU A 356 8.62 25.25 11.69
N LEU A 357 8.71 23.93 11.82
CA LEU A 357 9.66 23.11 11.07
C LEU A 357 9.55 23.33 9.53
N ALA A 358 8.32 23.43 9.02
CA ALA A 358 8.07 23.64 7.60
C ALA A 358 8.50 25.04 7.09
N GLN A 359 8.66 26.03 7.99
CA GLN A 359 9.15 27.37 7.66
C GLN A 359 10.68 27.51 7.75
N HIS A 360 11.37 26.48 8.24
CA HIS A 360 12.84 26.51 8.35
C HIS A 360 13.52 26.71 6.97
N PRO A 361 14.60 27.48 6.84
CA PRO A 361 15.27 27.71 5.53
C PRO A 361 15.66 26.43 4.80
N LEU A 362 16.06 25.37 5.52
CA LEU A 362 16.40 24.06 4.96
C LEU A 362 15.18 23.28 4.44
N ALA A 363 13.96 23.72 4.74
CA ALA A 363 12.75 23.10 4.22
C ALA A 363 12.51 23.38 2.73
N ALA A 364 13.20 24.34 2.11
CA ALA A 364 12.99 24.75 0.73
C ALA A 364 13.42 23.70 -0.34
N LYS A 365 14.06 22.60 0.07
CA LYS A 365 14.55 21.56 -0.85
C LYS A 365 13.40 20.88 -1.58
N VAL A 366 13.52 20.73 -2.92
CA VAL A 366 12.54 20.09 -3.80
C VAL A 366 13.08 18.74 -4.24
N PRO A 367 12.29 17.64 -4.15
CA PRO A 367 12.76 16.32 -4.54
C PRO A 367 12.92 16.19 -6.05
N SER A 368 14.09 15.69 -6.48
CA SER A 368 14.37 15.25 -7.84
C SER A 368 15.45 14.15 -7.81
N PRO A 369 15.69 13.42 -8.92
CA PRO A 369 16.82 12.48 -9.00
C PRO A 369 18.18 13.13 -8.71
N GLU A 370 18.38 14.41 -9.11
CA GLU A 370 19.62 15.17 -8.90
C GLU A 370 19.73 15.73 -7.47
N THR A 371 18.60 16.03 -6.85
CA THR A 371 18.49 16.58 -5.50
C THR A 371 17.52 15.79 -4.64
N PRO A 372 17.82 14.53 -4.31
CA PRO A 372 16.90 13.69 -3.55
C PRO A 372 16.72 14.24 -2.13
N VAL A 373 15.49 14.16 -1.62
CA VAL A 373 15.15 14.49 -0.22
C VAL A 373 15.34 13.24 0.63
N THR A 374 16.27 13.30 1.57
CA THR A 374 16.72 12.18 2.42
C THR A 374 16.31 12.36 3.88
N ALA A 375 16.70 11.44 4.76
CA ALA A 375 16.52 11.60 6.20
C ALA A 375 17.28 12.81 6.78
N ALA A 376 18.32 13.32 6.11
CA ALA A 376 19.01 14.55 6.52
C ALA A 376 18.13 15.81 6.29
N ASP A 377 17.18 15.72 5.40
CA ASP A 377 16.32 16.84 4.98
C ASP A 377 14.95 16.83 5.70
N PHE A 378 14.92 16.49 6.99
CA PHE A 378 13.66 16.30 7.73
C PHE A 378 12.74 17.54 7.73
N TYR A 379 13.29 18.75 7.69
CA TYR A 379 12.51 19.99 7.51
C TYR A 379 11.74 20.00 6.18
N ALA A 380 12.40 19.61 5.09
CA ALA A 380 11.76 19.51 3.78
C ALA A 380 10.72 18.38 3.76
N ARG A 381 11.00 17.25 4.41
CA ARG A 381 10.04 16.14 4.51
C ARG A 381 8.76 16.56 5.23
N VAL A 382 8.88 17.24 6.38
CA VAL A 382 7.73 17.77 7.12
C VAL A 382 6.94 18.77 6.29
N ARG A 383 7.60 19.73 5.62
CA ARG A 383 6.92 20.69 4.73
C ARG A 383 6.13 19.97 3.62
N ILE A 384 6.76 19.02 2.94
CA ILE A 384 6.14 18.31 1.80
C ILE A 384 4.88 17.54 2.23
N VAL A 385 4.91 16.82 3.35
CA VAL A 385 3.73 16.09 3.82
C VAL A 385 2.62 17.01 4.31
N LEU A 386 2.94 18.15 4.93
CA LEU A 386 1.95 19.17 5.30
C LEU A 386 1.30 19.83 4.07
N GLU A 387 2.08 20.12 3.03
CA GLU A 387 1.57 20.64 1.76
C GLU A 387 0.67 19.62 1.07
N LYS A 388 1.06 18.32 1.07
CA LYS A 388 0.23 17.21 0.64
C LYS A 388 -1.12 17.19 1.37
N ASN A 389 -1.12 17.16 2.70
CA ASN A 389 -2.34 17.11 3.49
C ASN A 389 -3.23 18.34 3.26
N ARG A 390 -2.62 19.53 3.12
CA ARG A 390 -3.32 20.78 2.85
C ARG A 390 -3.99 20.79 1.48
N TRP A 391 -3.33 20.25 0.46
CA TRP A 391 -3.88 20.10 -0.88
C TRP A 391 -5.03 19.09 -0.88
N LEU A 392 -4.83 17.90 -0.30
CA LEU A 392 -5.86 16.86 -0.23
C LEU A 392 -7.09 17.29 0.59
N ALA A 393 -6.92 18.18 1.58
CA ALA A 393 -8.02 18.74 2.37
C ALA A 393 -8.94 19.70 1.59
N ASP A 394 -8.44 20.34 0.52
CA ASP A 394 -9.20 21.30 -0.31
C ASP A 394 -8.88 21.08 -1.81
N PRO A 395 -9.20 19.90 -2.36
CA PRO A 395 -8.84 19.55 -3.72
C PRO A 395 -9.65 20.34 -4.77
N VAL A 396 -10.81 20.92 -4.39
CA VAL A 396 -11.64 21.75 -5.29
C VAL A 396 -11.19 23.22 -5.22
N ARG A 397 -9.90 23.43 -5.49
CA ARG A 397 -9.27 24.75 -5.50
C ARG A 397 -8.30 24.85 -6.67
N VAL A 398 -8.00 26.08 -7.10
CA VAL A 398 -6.89 26.33 -8.04
C VAL A 398 -5.59 26.45 -7.23
N TRP A 399 -4.80 25.39 -7.26
CA TRP A 399 -3.50 25.31 -6.63
C TRP A 399 -2.40 25.77 -7.61
N PRO A 400 -1.33 26.42 -7.15
CA PRO A 400 -0.17 26.67 -7.99
C PRO A 400 0.55 25.37 -8.33
N ALA A 401 1.32 25.35 -9.41
CA ALA A 401 2.20 24.22 -9.73
C ALA A 401 3.23 24.00 -8.64
N ASP A 402 3.42 22.73 -8.24
CA ASP A 402 4.55 22.32 -7.40
C ASP A 402 5.82 22.27 -8.26
N PRO A 403 6.97 22.78 -7.77
CA PRO A 403 8.22 22.76 -8.54
C PRO A 403 8.69 21.35 -8.94
N SER A 404 8.38 20.30 -8.16
CA SER A 404 8.75 18.91 -8.47
C SER A 404 7.94 18.31 -9.62
N ALA A 405 6.81 18.93 -10.01
CA ALA A 405 6.02 18.49 -11.16
C ALA A 405 6.82 18.50 -12.48
N ALA A 406 7.85 19.37 -12.58
CA ALA A 406 8.76 19.39 -13.72
C ALA A 406 9.57 18.09 -13.88
N THR A 407 9.83 17.38 -12.78
CA THR A 407 10.53 16.09 -12.77
C THR A 407 9.55 14.95 -13.00
N TYR A 408 8.47 14.91 -12.24
CA TYR A 408 7.42 13.90 -12.35
C TYR A 408 6.06 14.47 -11.90
N PRO A 409 4.97 14.26 -12.65
CA PRO A 409 4.85 13.48 -13.90
C PRO A 409 5.36 14.19 -15.16
N GLY A 410 5.85 15.41 -15.05
CA GLY A 410 6.33 16.26 -16.14
C GLY A 410 5.33 17.36 -16.53
N LEU A 411 5.81 18.36 -17.27
CA LEU A 411 5.02 19.50 -17.72
C LEU A 411 4.68 19.39 -19.20
N MET A 412 3.54 19.96 -19.60
CA MET A 412 3.20 20.13 -21.01
C MET A 412 4.26 20.92 -21.77
N ALA A 413 4.48 20.55 -23.01
CA ALA A 413 5.38 21.29 -23.89
C ALA A 413 4.96 22.76 -24.00
N LYS A 414 5.93 23.65 -23.97
CA LYS A 414 5.70 25.11 -24.05
C LYS A 414 4.94 25.46 -25.35
N GLY A 415 3.84 26.17 -25.21
CA GLY A 415 2.99 26.60 -26.33
C GLY A 415 1.85 25.63 -26.67
N ALA A 416 1.72 24.52 -25.99
CA ALA A 416 0.52 23.70 -26.07
C ALA A 416 -0.74 24.51 -25.74
N LYS A 417 -1.86 24.16 -26.37
CA LYS A 417 -3.13 24.89 -26.19
C LYS A 417 -4.12 24.01 -25.44
N PRO A 418 -4.76 24.50 -24.36
CA PRO A 418 -5.79 23.76 -23.67
C PRO A 418 -7.03 23.56 -24.56
N VAL A 419 -7.73 22.46 -24.35
CA VAL A 419 -8.97 22.11 -25.06
C VAL A 419 -10.18 22.79 -24.43
N LYS A 420 -11.27 22.90 -25.23
CA LYS A 420 -12.58 23.34 -24.78
C LYS A 420 -13.64 22.32 -25.16
N GLY A 421 -14.54 22.03 -24.23
CA GLY A 421 -15.75 21.24 -24.47
C GLY A 421 -15.51 19.81 -24.94
N VAL A 422 -14.46 19.16 -24.49
CA VAL A 422 -14.21 17.76 -24.85
C VAL A 422 -15.24 16.88 -24.15
N GLU A 423 -16.06 16.19 -24.94
CA GLU A 423 -17.09 15.28 -24.43
C GLU A 423 -16.53 13.88 -24.24
N ILE A 424 -16.79 13.31 -23.06
CA ILE A 424 -16.38 11.97 -22.63
C ILE A 424 -17.66 11.21 -22.28
N GLN A 425 -17.93 10.13 -22.96
CA GLN A 425 -19.00 9.20 -22.60
C GLN A 425 -18.50 8.25 -21.51
N VAL A 426 -19.23 8.16 -20.41
CA VAL A 426 -18.94 7.31 -19.26
C VAL A 426 -20.12 6.36 -19.06
N GLU A 427 -19.85 5.05 -19.15
CA GLU A 427 -20.80 3.99 -18.89
C GLU A 427 -20.63 3.47 -17.48
N THR A 428 -21.69 3.53 -16.64
CA THR A 428 -21.56 3.13 -15.24
C THR A 428 -21.51 1.61 -15.04
N ASP A 429 -21.64 0.82 -16.07
CA ASP A 429 -21.42 -0.63 -16.06
C ASP A 429 -19.92 -0.96 -16.03
N GLU A 430 -19.05 -0.13 -16.63
CA GLU A 430 -17.61 -0.18 -16.48
C GLU A 430 -17.19 0.60 -15.21
N ARG A 431 -16.60 -0.08 -14.24
CA ARG A 431 -16.17 0.49 -12.95
C ARG A 431 -14.77 1.12 -13.05
N ARG A 432 -14.39 1.84 -11.98
CA ARG A 432 -13.06 2.45 -11.81
C ARG A 432 -12.77 3.54 -12.85
N TRP A 433 -11.58 3.62 -13.42
CA TRP A 433 -11.09 4.78 -14.17
C TRP A 433 -11.38 4.68 -15.67
N HIS A 434 -12.11 5.66 -16.19
CA HIS A 434 -12.34 5.85 -17.63
C HIS A 434 -11.31 6.80 -18.20
N SER A 435 -10.52 6.36 -19.18
CA SER A 435 -9.52 7.14 -19.87
C SER A 435 -10.16 8.25 -20.71
N THR A 436 -9.69 9.49 -20.56
CA THR A 436 -10.21 10.65 -21.31
C THR A 436 -9.34 11.05 -22.49
N GLY A 437 -8.08 10.61 -22.54
CA GLY A 437 -7.07 11.08 -23.49
C GLY A 437 -6.65 12.54 -23.25
N LEU A 438 -6.87 13.03 -22.03
CA LEU A 438 -6.54 14.39 -21.61
C LEU A 438 -5.49 14.40 -20.50
N PHE A 439 -4.65 15.42 -20.50
CA PHE A 439 -3.62 15.66 -19.52
C PHE A 439 -3.82 17.03 -18.85
N ALA A 440 -3.86 17.10 -17.53
CA ALA A 440 -3.84 18.33 -16.77
C ALA A 440 -2.39 18.80 -16.62
N ASN A 441 -2.06 20.03 -17.02
CA ASN A 441 -0.75 20.59 -16.71
C ASN A 441 -0.72 21.11 -15.27
N ALA A 442 0.41 20.99 -14.59
CA ALA A 442 0.55 21.41 -13.20
C ALA A 442 0.15 22.88 -13.01
N GLY A 443 -0.75 23.14 -12.06
CA GLY A 443 -1.25 24.47 -11.71
C GLY A 443 -2.26 25.08 -12.69
N ASP A 444 -2.47 24.51 -13.88
CA ASP A 444 -3.44 25.02 -14.83
C ASP A 444 -4.88 24.62 -14.41
N PRO A 445 -5.85 25.56 -14.44
CA PRO A 445 -7.20 25.23 -14.06
C PRO A 445 -7.88 24.36 -15.11
N ILE A 446 -8.50 23.28 -14.69
CA ILE A 446 -9.43 22.48 -15.50
C ILE A 446 -10.85 22.62 -14.96
N THR A 447 -11.84 22.52 -15.85
CA THR A 447 -13.25 22.57 -15.49
C THR A 447 -13.95 21.32 -16.00
N VAL A 448 -14.64 20.63 -15.09
CA VAL A 448 -15.43 19.43 -15.40
C VAL A 448 -16.90 19.76 -15.27
N HIS A 449 -17.67 19.41 -16.30
CA HIS A 449 -19.12 19.57 -16.34
C HIS A 449 -19.79 18.21 -16.38
N VAL A 450 -20.76 18.01 -15.51
CA VAL A 450 -21.64 16.82 -15.50
C VAL A 450 -23.09 17.23 -15.56
N PRO A 451 -23.98 16.47 -16.20
CA PRO A 451 -25.40 16.78 -16.20
C PRO A 451 -25.98 16.64 -14.77
N GLU A 452 -27.05 17.38 -14.49
CA GLU A 452 -27.71 17.35 -13.16
C GLU A 452 -28.16 15.92 -12.78
N SER A 453 -28.56 15.13 -13.76
CA SER A 453 -28.94 13.71 -13.57
C SER A 453 -27.79 12.81 -13.07
N ALA A 454 -26.54 13.23 -13.20
CA ALA A 454 -25.38 12.48 -12.72
C ALA A 454 -24.98 12.84 -11.29
N LEU A 455 -25.50 13.91 -10.69
CA LEU A 455 -25.19 14.38 -9.34
C LEU A 455 -25.63 13.32 -8.34
N GLY A 456 -25.71 12.43 -8.02
CA GLY A 456 -26.11 11.37 -7.06
C GLY A 456 -25.54 10.03 -7.43
N LEU A 457 -24.86 9.94 -8.59
CA LEU A 457 -24.22 8.70 -9.03
C LEU A 457 -22.88 8.43 -8.34
N GLY A 458 -22.33 9.42 -7.62
CA GLY A 458 -21.05 9.30 -6.92
C GLY A 458 -19.83 9.35 -7.84
N LEU A 459 -19.98 9.85 -9.08
CA LEU A 459 -18.86 9.98 -10.01
C LEU A 459 -17.77 10.88 -9.44
N GLN A 460 -16.51 10.60 -9.82
CA GLN A 460 -15.35 11.37 -9.40
C GLN A 460 -14.49 11.72 -10.62
N VAL A 461 -13.64 12.74 -10.49
CA VAL A 461 -12.55 13.01 -11.43
C VAL A 461 -11.22 12.74 -10.75
N ARG A 462 -10.31 12.07 -11.44
CA ARG A 462 -8.96 11.82 -10.98
C ARG A 462 -7.96 12.52 -11.89
N VAL A 463 -6.92 13.09 -11.28
CA VAL A 463 -5.74 13.63 -11.97
C VAL A 463 -4.51 12.89 -11.44
N GLY A 464 -3.70 12.34 -12.35
CA GLY A 464 -2.52 11.55 -12.05
C GLY A 464 -2.73 10.05 -12.18
N THR A 465 -1.65 9.33 -12.48
CA THR A 465 -1.62 7.91 -12.85
C THR A 465 -1.15 6.99 -11.75
N THR A 466 -0.34 7.49 -10.80
CA THR A 466 0.22 6.71 -9.70
C THR A 466 -0.72 6.69 -8.49
N ASP A 467 -0.75 5.55 -7.80
CA ASP A 467 -1.44 5.39 -6.52
C ASP A 467 -0.45 5.29 -5.35
N ASP A 468 0.84 5.28 -5.65
CA ASP A 468 1.91 5.15 -4.67
C ASP A 468 2.11 6.40 -3.83
N ASP A 469 1.80 6.29 -2.54
CA ASP A 469 2.28 7.23 -1.51
C ASP A 469 3.59 6.72 -0.92
N ILE A 470 4.70 7.35 -1.31
CA ILE A 470 6.03 6.98 -0.85
C ILE A 470 6.46 7.67 0.45
N SER A 471 5.56 8.38 1.13
CA SER A 471 5.86 9.17 2.35
C SER A 471 6.55 8.34 3.43
N SER A 472 6.03 7.14 3.67
CA SER A 472 6.52 6.21 4.69
C SER A 472 7.39 5.10 4.12
N ALA A 473 7.07 4.62 2.91
CA ALA A 473 7.72 3.47 2.31
C ALA A 473 9.17 3.74 1.91
N GLN A 474 9.51 4.98 1.48
CA GLN A 474 10.82 5.31 0.95
C GLN A 474 11.63 6.23 1.89
N ALA A 475 12.87 5.80 2.18
CA ALA A 475 13.82 6.58 2.98
C ALA A 475 14.32 7.83 2.24
N THR A 476 14.32 7.80 0.91
CA THR A 476 14.78 8.88 0.02
C THR A 476 13.70 9.17 -0.99
N TRP A 477 13.39 10.44 -1.27
CA TRP A 477 12.39 10.85 -2.25
C TRP A 477 13.06 11.55 -3.43
N ILE A 478 12.85 11.02 -4.64
CA ILE A 478 13.26 11.63 -5.91
C ILE A 478 12.08 12.27 -6.65
N ARG A 479 10.87 12.16 -6.11
CA ARG A 479 9.65 12.88 -6.48
C ARG A 479 8.85 13.22 -5.23
N SER A 480 7.85 14.06 -5.34
CA SER A 480 6.88 14.27 -4.24
C SER A 480 6.17 12.96 -3.89
N PRO A 481 5.94 12.69 -2.60
CA PRO A 481 5.39 11.41 -2.15
C PRO A 481 4.04 11.06 -2.77
N VAL A 482 3.15 12.04 -2.89
CA VAL A 482 1.84 11.90 -3.55
C VAL A 482 1.75 12.93 -4.67
N VAL A 483 1.37 12.50 -5.86
CA VAL A 483 1.29 13.34 -7.06
C VAL A 483 -0.04 13.17 -7.81
N SER A 484 -1.01 12.51 -7.22
CA SER A 484 -2.33 12.26 -7.78
C SER A 484 -3.44 12.58 -6.79
N GLU A 485 -4.62 12.91 -7.29
CA GLU A 485 -5.80 13.22 -6.48
C GLU A 485 -7.07 12.71 -7.13
N THR A 486 -8.10 12.48 -6.30
CA THR A 486 -9.44 12.10 -6.75
C THR A 486 -10.46 13.03 -6.11
N ILE A 487 -11.33 13.65 -6.91
CA ILE A 487 -12.27 14.69 -6.49
C ILE A 487 -13.69 14.24 -6.81
N ALA A 488 -14.59 14.27 -5.84
CA ALA A 488 -16.00 13.96 -6.04
C ALA A 488 -16.71 14.99 -6.94
N LEU A 489 -17.47 14.52 -7.94
CA LEU A 489 -18.26 15.36 -8.84
C LEU A 489 -19.66 15.59 -8.24
N ASN A 490 -19.75 16.54 -7.32
CA ASN A 490 -20.97 16.87 -6.55
C ASN A 490 -21.66 18.17 -7.00
N LYS A 491 -21.17 18.79 -8.07
CA LYS A 491 -21.75 19.98 -8.72
C LYS A 491 -21.75 19.79 -10.22
N THR A 492 -22.71 20.40 -10.92
CA THR A 492 -22.78 20.35 -12.39
C THR A 492 -21.57 20.97 -13.09
N THR A 493 -20.83 21.82 -12.39
CA THR A 493 -19.60 22.46 -12.87
C THR A 493 -18.64 22.61 -11.72
N GLN A 494 -17.43 22.06 -11.85
CA GLN A 494 -16.35 22.18 -10.86
C GLN A 494 -15.05 22.60 -11.57
N THR A 495 -14.38 23.62 -11.03
CA THR A 495 -13.07 24.10 -11.49
C THR A 495 -12.04 23.89 -10.40
N PHE A 496 -10.91 23.30 -10.75
CA PHE A 496 -9.80 23.02 -9.84
C PHE A 496 -8.49 22.93 -10.63
N SER A 497 -7.36 22.83 -9.96
CA SER A 497 -6.08 22.46 -10.60
C SER A 497 -5.30 21.53 -9.69
N SER A 498 -4.58 20.58 -10.29
CA SER A 498 -3.61 19.74 -9.57
C SER A 498 -2.26 20.46 -9.47
N PRO A 499 -1.58 20.46 -8.31
CA PRO A 499 -0.21 20.96 -8.20
C PRO A 499 0.78 20.22 -9.10
N PHE A 500 0.53 18.94 -9.40
CA PHE A 500 1.44 18.08 -10.17
C PHE A 500 0.98 17.84 -11.60
N GLY A 501 -0.32 17.93 -11.86
CA GLY A 501 -0.88 17.53 -13.15
C GLY A 501 -0.93 16.02 -13.34
N GLY A 502 -1.05 15.57 -14.59
CA GLY A 502 -1.15 14.16 -14.94
C GLY A 502 -2.35 13.85 -15.85
N PHE A 503 -2.53 12.58 -16.22
CA PHE A 503 -3.72 12.15 -16.96
C PHE A 503 -5.00 12.42 -16.17
N VAL A 504 -6.07 12.80 -16.90
CA VAL A 504 -7.41 13.03 -16.35
C VAL A 504 -8.28 11.81 -16.62
N TYR A 505 -8.88 11.27 -15.57
CA TYR A 505 -9.83 10.15 -15.63
C TYR A 505 -11.16 10.54 -15.03
N ILE A 506 -12.26 9.94 -15.53
CA ILE A 506 -13.53 9.92 -14.80
C ILE A 506 -13.64 8.59 -14.08
N VAL A 507 -13.90 8.64 -12.78
CA VAL A 507 -13.95 7.45 -11.93
C VAL A 507 -15.39 7.08 -11.63
N VAL A 508 -15.72 5.80 -11.83
CA VAL A 508 -17.00 5.17 -11.48
C VAL A 508 -16.76 4.27 -10.27
N PRO A 509 -17.10 4.69 -9.04
CA PRO A 509 -16.98 3.86 -7.86
C PRO A 509 -17.82 2.59 -7.92
N PHE A 510 -17.45 1.54 -7.19
CA PHE A 510 -18.24 0.29 -7.12
C PHE A 510 -19.63 0.50 -6.55
N SER A 511 -19.85 1.54 -5.75
CA SER A 511 -21.15 1.92 -5.20
C SER A 511 -22.09 2.59 -6.21
N THR A 512 -21.58 3.05 -7.37
CA THR A 512 -22.40 3.72 -8.41
C THR A 512 -23.44 2.75 -8.97
N PRO A 513 -24.72 3.12 -9.14
CA PRO A 513 -25.72 2.28 -9.84
C PRO A 513 -25.30 1.99 -11.28
N LYS A 514 -25.47 0.74 -11.73
CA LYS A 514 -25.22 0.33 -13.13
C LYS A 514 -26.33 0.84 -14.07
N GLY A 515 -26.09 0.76 -15.39
CA GLY A 515 -27.07 1.05 -16.43
C GLY A 515 -27.21 2.53 -16.81
N ASN A 516 -26.28 3.39 -16.41
CA ASN A 516 -26.31 4.80 -16.80
C ASN A 516 -25.22 5.10 -17.83
N VAL A 517 -25.54 6.01 -18.77
CA VAL A 517 -24.58 6.62 -19.71
C VAL A 517 -24.53 8.12 -19.45
N VAL A 518 -23.38 8.60 -19.01
CA VAL A 518 -23.18 9.99 -18.62
C VAL A 518 -22.25 10.69 -19.60
N GLN A 519 -22.66 11.85 -20.11
CA GLN A 519 -21.80 12.73 -20.92
C GLN A 519 -21.11 13.74 -19.99
N VAL A 520 -19.80 13.54 -19.80
CA VAL A 520 -18.96 14.48 -19.05
C VAL A 520 -18.24 15.39 -20.03
N LYS A 521 -18.15 16.69 -19.73
CA LYS A 521 -17.43 17.65 -20.58
C LYS A 521 -16.25 18.23 -19.81
N VAL A 522 -15.08 18.33 -20.45
CA VAL A 522 -13.84 18.84 -19.84
C VAL A 522 -13.29 20.01 -20.63
N ASP A 523 -12.97 21.10 -19.91
CA ASP A 523 -12.29 22.29 -20.39
C ASP A 523 -10.96 22.50 -19.68
N GLY A 524 -9.98 23.13 -20.35
CA GLY A 524 -8.73 23.58 -19.75
C GLY A 524 -7.61 22.54 -19.71
N ALA A 525 -7.91 21.24 -19.89
CA ALA A 525 -6.91 20.20 -20.03
C ALA A 525 -6.27 20.19 -21.43
N TYR A 526 -5.27 19.36 -21.65
CA TYR A 526 -4.52 19.24 -22.91
C TYR A 526 -4.71 17.85 -23.53
N ARG A 527 -4.66 17.73 -24.86
CA ARG A 527 -4.65 16.43 -25.51
C ARG A 527 -3.34 15.71 -25.22
N ALA A 528 -3.45 14.43 -24.86
CA ALA A 528 -2.33 13.51 -24.71
C ALA A 528 -2.34 12.44 -25.82
N PRO A 529 -1.21 11.83 -26.17
CA PRO A 529 -1.20 10.67 -27.03
C PRO A 529 -1.99 9.54 -26.34
N HIS A 530 -3.08 9.11 -27.00
CA HIS A 530 -3.99 8.10 -26.48
C HIS A 530 -4.46 7.21 -27.63
N PHE A 531 -4.06 5.93 -27.60
CA PHE A 531 -4.59 4.89 -28.47
C PHE A 531 -5.73 4.17 -27.76
N LYS A 532 -6.85 3.98 -28.44
CA LYS A 532 -7.96 3.17 -27.94
C LYS A 532 -8.30 2.11 -28.98
N ARG A 533 -8.16 0.83 -28.62
CA ARG A 533 -8.47 -0.29 -29.48
C ARG A 533 -9.93 -0.24 -29.94
N GLY A 534 -10.16 -0.53 -31.21
CA GLY A 534 -11.50 -0.42 -31.84
C GLY A 534 -11.90 0.99 -32.30
N ARG A 535 -11.21 2.05 -31.83
CA ARG A 535 -11.38 3.43 -32.29
C ARG A 535 -10.22 3.87 -33.19
N ASP A 536 -8.99 3.57 -32.74
CA ASP A 536 -7.75 4.03 -33.35
C ASP A 536 -7.06 2.93 -34.14
N THR A 537 -6.12 3.28 -34.98
CA THR A 537 -5.25 2.42 -35.77
C THR A 537 -3.79 2.75 -35.46
N ASN A 538 -2.84 1.86 -35.83
CA ASN A 538 -1.40 2.15 -35.70
C ASN A 538 -1.02 3.48 -36.39
N LYS A 539 -1.69 3.86 -37.50
CA LYS A 539 -1.46 5.13 -38.20
C LYS A 539 -1.95 6.32 -37.38
N THR A 540 -3.12 6.24 -36.75
CA THR A 540 -3.63 7.35 -35.91
C THR A 540 -2.80 7.48 -34.64
N TRP A 541 -2.27 6.40 -34.08
CA TRP A 541 -1.33 6.41 -32.99
C TRP A 541 -0.03 7.13 -33.32
N ALA A 542 0.63 6.75 -34.43
CA ALA A 542 1.85 7.44 -34.88
C ALA A 542 1.67 8.94 -35.03
N LYS A 543 0.51 9.37 -35.56
CA LYS A 543 0.16 10.79 -35.65
C LYS A 543 -0.10 11.41 -34.27
N ALA A 544 -0.72 10.69 -33.31
CA ALA A 544 -1.00 11.22 -31.99
C ALA A 544 0.28 11.45 -31.19
N ILE A 545 1.24 10.52 -31.22
CA ILE A 545 2.56 10.67 -30.60
C ILE A 545 3.33 11.86 -31.18
N GLU A 546 3.27 12.08 -32.50
CA GLU A 546 3.92 13.21 -33.15
C GLU A 546 3.25 14.56 -32.82
N THR A 547 1.91 14.56 -32.62
CA THR A 547 1.12 15.78 -32.52
C THR A 547 0.95 16.27 -31.07
N TYR A 548 0.77 15.34 -30.12
CA TYR A 548 0.45 15.68 -28.74
C TYR A 548 1.68 15.46 -27.85
N HIS A 549 2.18 16.56 -27.28
CA HIS A 549 3.42 16.57 -26.52
C HIS A 549 3.17 16.58 -25.00
N ALA A 550 2.22 15.75 -24.53
CA ALA A 550 2.06 15.52 -23.12
C ALA A 550 3.21 14.63 -22.61
N PRO A 551 3.64 14.79 -21.34
CA PRO A 551 4.72 14.00 -20.76
C PRO A 551 4.46 12.49 -20.76
N GLN A 552 3.20 12.11 -20.67
CA GLN A 552 2.75 10.72 -20.63
C GLN A 552 1.84 10.39 -21.81
N ALA A 553 1.81 9.12 -22.21
CA ALA A 553 0.96 8.56 -23.25
C ALA A 553 0.26 7.30 -22.73
N GLU A 554 -0.88 6.96 -23.35
CA GLU A 554 -1.72 5.84 -22.91
C GLU A 554 -2.14 4.99 -24.11
N ILE A 555 -2.08 3.65 -23.95
CA ILE A 555 -2.69 2.69 -24.87
C ILE A 555 -3.78 1.90 -24.13
N GLU A 556 -5.00 1.95 -24.65
CA GLU A 556 -6.21 1.40 -24.03
C GLU A 556 -6.75 0.23 -24.86
N GLY A 557 -6.70 -0.98 -24.26
CA GLY A 557 -7.38 -2.17 -24.74
C GLY A 557 -8.83 -2.26 -24.25
N TYR A 558 -9.44 -3.43 -24.45
CA TYR A 558 -10.78 -3.72 -23.92
C TYR A 558 -10.72 -4.18 -22.44
N ARG A 559 -9.58 -4.73 -21.99
CA ARG A 559 -9.37 -5.30 -20.64
C ARG A 559 -8.27 -4.61 -19.88
N MET A 560 -7.28 -4.05 -20.58
CA MET A 560 -6.08 -3.49 -19.96
C MET A 560 -5.70 -2.16 -20.58
N VAL A 561 -5.17 -1.28 -19.73
CA VAL A 561 -4.67 0.05 -20.11
C VAL A 561 -3.22 0.18 -19.62
N ILE A 562 -2.35 0.69 -20.48
CA ILE A 562 -0.93 0.90 -20.17
C ILE A 562 -0.61 2.38 -20.31
N THR A 563 -0.06 2.99 -19.25
CA THR A 563 0.32 4.40 -19.20
C THR A 563 1.81 4.54 -18.89
N PHE A 564 2.56 5.15 -19.83
CA PHE A 564 4.02 5.34 -19.73
C PHE A 564 4.41 6.76 -20.15
N PRO A 565 5.67 7.17 -19.89
CA PRO A 565 6.22 8.38 -20.50
C PRO A 565 6.05 8.36 -22.02
N SER A 566 5.64 9.46 -22.62
CA SER A 566 5.47 9.56 -24.08
C SER A 566 6.76 9.25 -24.83
N SER A 567 7.92 9.57 -24.25
CA SER A 567 9.24 9.20 -24.81
C SER A 567 9.43 7.70 -24.95
N SER A 568 9.00 6.92 -23.96
CA SER A 568 9.09 5.46 -23.97
C SER A 568 8.14 4.85 -25.03
N LEU A 569 6.88 5.30 -25.07
CA LEU A 569 5.89 4.80 -26.03
C LEU A 569 6.07 5.37 -27.46
N SER A 570 7.00 6.30 -27.67
CA SER A 570 7.27 6.85 -29.02
C SER A 570 7.85 5.84 -30.00
N SER A 571 8.49 4.77 -29.51
CA SER A 571 9.01 3.65 -30.31
C SER A 571 7.95 2.59 -30.64
N LEU A 572 6.78 2.62 -29.99
CA LEU A 572 5.72 1.64 -30.20
C LEU A 572 5.04 1.82 -31.55
N THR A 573 5.20 0.85 -32.44
CA THR A 573 4.66 0.88 -33.80
C THR A 573 3.35 0.10 -33.97
N ASP A 574 3.08 -0.88 -33.08
CA ASP A 574 1.91 -1.78 -33.16
C ASP A 574 1.11 -1.86 -31.84
N PRO A 575 0.54 -0.72 -31.38
CA PRO A 575 -0.28 -0.69 -30.17
C PRO A 575 -1.53 -1.59 -30.28
N GLU A 576 -2.01 -1.89 -31.50
CA GLU A 576 -3.16 -2.76 -31.70
C GLU A 576 -2.84 -4.19 -31.28
N TRP A 577 -1.66 -4.72 -31.66
CA TRP A 577 -1.21 -6.04 -31.24
C TRP A 577 -0.93 -6.09 -29.72
N VAL A 578 -0.24 -5.08 -29.18
CA VAL A 578 0.11 -5.03 -27.74
C VAL A 578 -1.16 -5.01 -26.88
N THR A 579 -2.12 -4.15 -27.19
CA THR A 579 -3.39 -4.10 -26.44
C THR A 579 -4.17 -5.39 -26.56
N LYS A 580 -4.14 -6.05 -27.74
CA LYS A 580 -4.77 -7.37 -27.90
C LYS A 580 -4.10 -8.43 -27.01
N PHE A 581 -2.78 -8.47 -26.96
CA PHE A 581 -2.05 -9.44 -26.14
C PHE A 581 -2.44 -9.33 -24.66
N TRP A 582 -2.49 -8.11 -24.13
CA TRP A 582 -2.85 -7.89 -22.74
C TRP A 582 -4.35 -8.10 -22.43
N ASP A 583 -5.21 -7.81 -23.40
CA ASP A 583 -6.64 -8.15 -23.28
C ASP A 583 -6.83 -9.67 -23.20
N ASP A 584 -6.16 -10.42 -24.08
CA ASP A 584 -6.21 -11.88 -24.11
C ASP A 584 -5.60 -12.50 -22.83
N ALA A 585 -4.51 -11.93 -22.29
CA ALA A 585 -3.90 -12.37 -21.03
C ALA A 585 -4.88 -12.22 -19.86
N ASN A 586 -5.53 -11.07 -19.74
CA ASN A 586 -6.53 -10.86 -18.70
C ASN A 586 -7.75 -11.80 -18.85
N ASP A 587 -8.23 -12.05 -20.07
CA ASP A 587 -9.35 -12.96 -20.33
C ASP A 587 -8.95 -14.43 -20.00
N LEU A 588 -7.68 -14.83 -20.19
CA LEU A 588 -7.16 -16.11 -19.76
C LEU A 588 -7.12 -16.26 -18.24
N ASP A 589 -6.66 -15.25 -17.51
CA ASP A 589 -6.62 -15.28 -16.05
C ASP A 589 -8.05 -15.35 -15.45
N VAL A 590 -9.00 -14.62 -16.04
CA VAL A 590 -10.44 -14.72 -15.70
C VAL A 590 -10.95 -16.14 -15.92
N SER A 591 -10.58 -16.77 -17.04
CA SER A 591 -10.97 -18.14 -17.37
C SER A 591 -10.37 -19.15 -16.41
N LEU A 592 -9.06 -19.06 -16.14
CA LEU A 592 -8.33 -19.95 -15.23
C LEU A 592 -8.95 -19.96 -13.82
N THR A 593 -9.39 -18.80 -13.36
CA THR A 593 -10.04 -18.66 -12.04
C THR A 593 -11.55 -18.94 -12.04
N ALA A 594 -12.11 -19.39 -13.17
CA ALA A 594 -13.55 -19.67 -13.32
C ALA A 594 -14.45 -18.50 -12.90
N LEU A 595 -14.03 -17.27 -13.11
CA LEU A 595 -14.90 -16.11 -12.96
C LEU A 595 -16.01 -16.13 -14.04
N PRO A 596 -17.24 -15.69 -13.71
CA PRO A 596 -18.40 -15.85 -14.59
C PRO A 596 -18.39 -14.96 -15.84
N GLY A 597 -17.33 -14.23 -16.09
CA GLY A 597 -17.13 -13.33 -17.23
C GLY A 597 -16.03 -12.32 -16.98
N PRO A 598 -15.78 -11.41 -17.91
CA PRO A 598 -14.76 -10.39 -17.75
C PRO A 598 -15.06 -9.50 -16.54
N LEU A 599 -14.02 -8.92 -15.96
CA LEU A 599 -14.16 -7.93 -14.90
C LEU A 599 -14.99 -6.73 -15.42
N ASP A 600 -15.75 -6.11 -14.54
CA ASP A 600 -16.52 -4.91 -14.86
C ASP A 600 -15.66 -3.61 -14.79
N PHE A 601 -14.34 -3.75 -14.92
CA PHE A 601 -13.36 -2.68 -15.04
C PHE A 601 -12.16 -3.17 -15.83
N LYS A 602 -11.39 -2.24 -16.38
CA LYS A 602 -10.12 -2.56 -17.05
C LYS A 602 -8.98 -2.58 -16.05
N GLN A 603 -8.11 -3.57 -16.13
CA GLN A 603 -6.83 -3.56 -15.43
C GLN A 603 -5.95 -2.41 -15.93
N ARG A 604 -5.00 -1.94 -15.12
CA ARG A 604 -4.10 -0.85 -15.50
C ARG A 604 -2.67 -1.16 -15.09
N VAL A 605 -1.72 -0.76 -15.94
CA VAL A 605 -0.30 -0.65 -15.61
C VAL A 605 0.12 0.80 -15.78
N CYS A 606 0.70 1.39 -14.74
CA CYS A 606 1.18 2.75 -14.75
C CYS A 606 2.66 2.82 -14.35
N ALA A 607 3.44 3.58 -15.13
CA ALA A 607 4.85 3.78 -14.84
C ALA A 607 5.10 4.95 -13.90
N ASP A 608 6.03 4.75 -12.97
CA ASP A 608 6.50 5.80 -12.05
C ASP A 608 8.03 5.78 -11.93
N THR A 609 8.60 6.90 -11.57
CA THR A 609 10.05 7.02 -11.32
C THR A 609 10.48 6.48 -9.96
N GLN A 610 9.51 6.28 -9.06
CA GLN A 610 9.77 5.75 -7.72
C GLN A 610 8.50 5.05 -7.17
N LEU A 611 8.66 3.80 -6.80
CA LEU A 611 7.59 2.95 -6.28
C LEU A 611 7.66 2.82 -4.76
N THR A 612 6.54 2.41 -4.15
CA THR A 612 6.50 2.06 -2.72
C THR A 612 7.32 0.82 -2.43
N ALA A 613 7.29 -0.18 -3.33
CA ALA A 613 8.02 -1.44 -3.18
C ALA A 613 8.43 -2.01 -4.54
N GLY A 614 9.54 -2.75 -4.56
CA GLY A 614 9.98 -3.52 -5.72
C GLY A 614 10.28 -2.72 -6.98
N PHE A 615 10.32 -3.43 -8.09
CA PHE A 615 10.45 -2.90 -9.46
C PHE A 615 9.09 -2.85 -10.18
N LEU A 616 8.20 -3.75 -9.80
CA LEU A 616 6.77 -3.81 -10.11
C LEU A 616 6.03 -4.23 -8.84
N HIS A 617 4.75 -3.92 -8.76
CA HIS A 617 3.83 -4.50 -7.79
C HIS A 617 2.38 -4.47 -8.29
N ASN A 618 1.59 -5.41 -7.80
CA ASN A 618 0.16 -5.54 -8.08
C ASN A 618 -0.66 -4.38 -7.52
N GLY A 619 -1.94 -4.39 -7.78
CA GLY A 619 -2.91 -3.40 -7.30
C GLY A 619 -3.72 -2.78 -8.44
N TYR A 620 -4.30 -1.62 -8.16
CA TYR A 620 -5.02 -0.85 -9.15
C TYR A 620 -4.67 0.65 -9.05
N PRO A 621 -3.82 1.11 -9.97
CA PRO A 621 -3.13 0.38 -11.04
C PRO A 621 -2.07 -0.59 -10.51
N MET A 622 -1.65 -1.58 -11.31
CA MET A 622 -0.35 -2.21 -11.16
C MET A 622 0.70 -1.14 -11.43
N MET A 623 1.66 -0.99 -10.53
CA MET A 623 2.72 0.01 -10.68
C MET A 623 4.01 -0.64 -11.20
N CYS A 624 4.71 0.05 -12.09
CA CYS A 624 6.01 -0.39 -12.56
C CYS A 624 6.98 0.78 -12.63
N HIS A 625 8.27 0.49 -12.45
CA HIS A 625 9.29 1.52 -12.61
C HIS A 625 9.40 1.94 -14.08
N VAL A 626 9.65 3.24 -14.35
CA VAL A 626 9.73 3.77 -15.73
C VAL A 626 10.77 3.07 -16.60
N SER A 627 11.80 2.42 -16.01
CA SER A 627 12.76 1.60 -16.74
C SER A 627 12.26 0.19 -17.08
N ALA A 628 11.04 -0.19 -16.67
CA ALA A 628 10.35 -1.37 -17.15
C ALA A 628 9.71 -1.11 -18.54
N ASP A 629 10.47 -0.49 -19.42
CA ASP A 629 10.08 -0.13 -20.77
C ASP A 629 10.08 -1.36 -21.72
N GLY A 630 10.17 -1.15 -23.04
CA GLY A 630 10.14 -2.19 -24.03
C GLY A 630 11.08 -3.39 -23.76
N ASN A 631 12.24 -3.15 -23.14
CA ASN A 631 13.20 -4.22 -22.82
C ASN A 631 12.67 -5.24 -21.80
N SER A 632 11.69 -4.86 -20.98
CA SER A 632 11.00 -5.78 -20.07
C SER A 632 9.82 -6.51 -20.73
N GLY A 633 9.59 -6.29 -22.03
CA GLY A 633 8.52 -6.94 -22.78
C GLY A 633 7.11 -6.40 -22.51
N LEU A 634 6.95 -5.26 -21.84
CA LEU A 634 5.61 -4.73 -21.51
C LEU A 634 4.84 -4.29 -22.78
N TYR A 635 5.52 -3.66 -23.73
CA TYR A 635 4.93 -3.18 -24.98
C TYR A 635 5.84 -3.43 -26.21
N ASP A 636 6.95 -4.15 -26.04
CA ASP A 636 7.79 -4.56 -27.15
C ASP A 636 7.35 -5.92 -27.68
N LYS A 637 6.72 -5.92 -28.85
CA LYS A 637 6.13 -7.11 -29.48
C LYS A 637 7.15 -8.22 -29.75
N GLU A 638 8.32 -7.84 -30.24
CA GLU A 638 9.39 -8.78 -30.60
C GLU A 638 9.91 -9.48 -29.34
N THR A 639 10.14 -8.74 -28.27
CA THR A 639 10.55 -9.28 -26.96
C THR A 639 9.49 -10.19 -26.37
N ILE A 640 8.21 -9.75 -26.38
CA ILE A 640 7.09 -10.56 -25.88
C ILE A 640 7.02 -11.90 -26.63
N GLN A 641 7.09 -11.86 -27.95
CA GLN A 641 6.98 -13.07 -28.79
C GLN A 641 8.18 -14.04 -28.65
N ALA A 642 9.38 -13.49 -28.43
CA ALA A 642 10.60 -14.28 -28.36
C ALA A 642 10.83 -14.93 -26.98
N HIS A 643 10.46 -14.25 -25.90
CA HIS A 643 10.87 -14.61 -24.54
C HIS A 643 9.73 -14.69 -23.53
N GLY A 644 8.51 -14.25 -23.88
CA GLY A 644 7.42 -14.04 -22.94
C GLY A 644 7.66 -12.81 -22.05
N VAL A 645 6.78 -12.63 -21.09
CA VAL A 645 6.82 -11.53 -20.10
C VAL A 645 6.58 -12.10 -18.72
N TRP A 646 7.57 -12.03 -17.82
CA TRP A 646 7.35 -12.49 -16.45
C TRP A 646 6.67 -11.42 -15.61
N GLY A 647 7.32 -10.29 -15.35
CA GLY A 647 6.94 -9.33 -14.32
C GLY A 647 5.47 -8.88 -14.39
N VAL A 648 5.00 -8.35 -15.51
CA VAL A 648 3.63 -7.84 -15.61
C VAL A 648 2.58 -8.95 -15.61
N LEU A 649 2.87 -10.14 -16.17
CA LEU A 649 1.97 -11.31 -16.04
C LEU A 649 1.92 -11.81 -14.60
N HIS A 650 3.02 -11.71 -13.85
CA HIS A 650 3.07 -12.00 -12.42
C HIS A 650 2.17 -11.04 -11.63
N GLU A 651 2.33 -9.72 -11.81
CA GLU A 651 1.50 -8.74 -11.10
C GLU A 651 0.01 -8.84 -11.49
N LEU A 652 -0.28 -9.12 -12.77
CA LEU A 652 -1.65 -9.40 -13.22
C LEU A 652 -2.20 -10.67 -12.55
N GLY A 653 -1.37 -11.70 -12.42
CA GLY A 653 -1.70 -12.93 -11.70
C GLY A 653 -2.08 -12.67 -10.24
N HIS A 654 -1.38 -11.80 -9.53
CA HIS A 654 -1.74 -11.38 -8.17
C HIS A 654 -3.14 -10.76 -8.10
N ASN A 655 -3.52 -9.96 -9.10
CA ASN A 655 -4.87 -9.37 -9.16
C ASN A 655 -5.98 -10.43 -9.40
N HIS A 656 -5.61 -11.65 -9.82
CA HIS A 656 -6.52 -12.77 -10.05
C HIS A 656 -6.39 -13.90 -9.03
N GLN A 657 -5.31 -13.95 -8.23
CA GLN A 657 -5.17 -14.91 -7.14
C GLN A 657 -6.38 -14.87 -6.17
N ASN A 658 -6.59 -15.98 -5.47
CA ASN A 658 -7.65 -16.05 -4.47
C ASN A 658 -7.12 -16.71 -3.19
N GLY A 659 -7.42 -16.11 -2.04
CA GLY A 659 -7.04 -16.62 -0.73
C GLY A 659 -7.59 -18.02 -0.41
N ALA A 660 -8.53 -18.55 -1.19
CA ALA A 660 -9.03 -19.89 -0.99
C ALA A 660 -8.02 -21.00 -1.37
N TRP A 661 -7.09 -20.73 -2.28
CA TRP A 661 -6.05 -21.68 -2.68
C TRP A 661 -4.61 -21.15 -2.49
N THR A 662 -4.48 -19.94 -1.96
CA THR A 662 -3.18 -19.31 -1.73
C THR A 662 -2.94 -19.19 -0.23
N PHE A 663 -2.02 -19.94 0.34
CA PHE A 663 -1.54 -19.78 1.72
C PHE A 663 -0.29 -18.89 1.74
N GLY A 664 0.07 -18.32 2.92
CA GLY A 664 1.08 -17.27 3.01
C GLY A 664 2.38 -17.56 2.25
N LYS A 665 3.02 -18.73 2.47
CA LYS A 665 4.25 -19.11 1.75
C LYS A 665 4.07 -19.31 0.25
N ALA A 666 2.84 -19.50 -0.23
CA ALA A 666 2.53 -19.74 -1.64
C ALA A 666 2.14 -18.48 -2.42
N ALA A 667 2.08 -17.30 -1.80
CA ALA A 667 1.65 -16.07 -2.46
C ALA A 667 2.49 -15.76 -3.71
N GLU A 668 3.83 -15.75 -3.57
CA GLU A 668 4.79 -15.52 -4.66
C GLU A 668 5.03 -16.77 -5.54
N VAL A 669 4.31 -17.85 -5.28
CA VAL A 669 4.45 -19.14 -5.99
C VAL A 669 3.24 -19.37 -6.89
N THR A 670 2.03 -19.42 -6.32
CA THR A 670 0.81 -19.72 -7.09
C THR A 670 0.46 -18.64 -8.10
N VAL A 671 0.93 -17.40 -7.91
CA VAL A 671 0.85 -16.33 -8.90
C VAL A 671 1.52 -16.71 -10.21
N ASN A 672 2.62 -17.48 -10.17
CA ASN A 672 3.33 -17.87 -11.37
C ASN A 672 2.65 -19.00 -12.16
N ILE A 673 1.60 -19.63 -11.63
CA ILE A 673 0.70 -20.49 -12.42
C ILE A 673 0.04 -19.66 -13.53
N PHE A 674 -0.40 -18.44 -13.20
CA PHE A 674 -0.99 -17.48 -14.16
C PHE A 674 0.03 -17.05 -15.21
N THR A 675 1.23 -16.68 -14.76
CA THR A 675 2.35 -16.30 -15.64
C THR A 675 2.66 -17.37 -16.68
N LEU A 676 2.82 -18.62 -16.24
CA LEU A 676 3.13 -19.75 -17.11
C LEU A 676 1.94 -20.14 -18.00
N TYR A 677 0.69 -20.05 -17.48
CA TYR A 677 -0.52 -20.32 -18.23
C TYR A 677 -0.68 -19.35 -19.40
N CYS A 678 -0.57 -18.04 -19.14
CA CYS A 678 -0.64 -17.03 -20.19
C CYS A 678 0.51 -17.18 -21.22
N THR A 679 1.74 -17.45 -20.76
CA THR A 679 2.89 -17.64 -21.63
C THR A 679 2.70 -18.85 -22.57
N ASP A 680 2.21 -19.99 -22.07
CA ASP A 680 1.92 -21.16 -22.89
C ASP A 680 0.74 -20.91 -23.86
N LYS A 681 -0.36 -20.37 -23.36
CA LYS A 681 -1.59 -20.21 -24.18
C LYS A 681 -1.48 -19.13 -25.25
N LEU A 682 -0.77 -18.02 -24.98
CA LEU A 682 -0.66 -16.89 -25.91
C LEU A 682 0.53 -17.01 -26.87
N LEU A 683 1.64 -17.57 -26.40
CA LEU A 683 2.90 -17.58 -27.14
C LEU A 683 3.32 -18.99 -27.56
N GLY A 684 2.68 -20.03 -27.02
CA GLY A 684 3.07 -21.43 -27.26
C GLY A 684 4.38 -21.85 -26.59
N ILE A 685 4.96 -21.00 -25.76
CA ILE A 685 6.18 -21.27 -25.00
C ILE A 685 5.82 -22.14 -23.79
N LYS A 686 6.30 -23.38 -23.76
CA LYS A 686 6.00 -24.31 -22.68
C LYS A 686 6.65 -23.89 -21.37
N PRO A 687 6.10 -24.28 -20.20
CA PRO A 687 6.66 -23.90 -18.89
C PRO A 687 8.17 -24.15 -18.76
N ARG A 688 8.69 -25.25 -19.28
CA ARG A 688 10.13 -25.59 -19.23
C ARG A 688 11.01 -24.75 -20.16
N ASP A 689 10.44 -24.22 -21.23
CA ASP A 689 11.13 -23.37 -22.19
C ASP A 689 11.02 -21.86 -21.83
N ALA A 690 10.13 -21.55 -20.89
CA ALA A 690 9.95 -20.19 -20.43
C ALA A 690 11.09 -19.79 -19.48
N PHE A 691 11.55 -18.54 -19.59
CA PHE A 691 12.45 -17.87 -18.62
C PHE A 691 13.78 -18.59 -18.33
N GLY A 692 14.29 -19.35 -19.30
CA GLY A 692 15.63 -19.95 -19.31
C GLY A 692 15.91 -20.85 -18.11
N GLU A 693 17.05 -20.66 -17.42
CA GLU A 693 17.49 -21.50 -16.32
C GLU A 693 16.51 -21.56 -15.13
N TRP A 694 15.65 -20.55 -14.97
CA TRP A 694 14.66 -20.53 -13.89
C TRP A 694 13.62 -21.64 -14.03
N MET A 695 13.24 -22.00 -15.26
CA MET A 695 12.19 -22.99 -15.51
C MET A 695 12.73 -24.25 -16.21
N SER A 696 13.99 -24.25 -16.70
CA SER A 696 14.57 -25.43 -17.31
C SER A 696 14.63 -26.62 -16.35
N VAL A 697 14.57 -27.84 -16.89
CA VAL A 697 14.64 -29.09 -16.10
C VAL A 697 15.91 -29.11 -15.25
N GLU A 698 17.06 -28.75 -15.83
CA GLU A 698 18.36 -28.75 -15.16
C GLU A 698 18.42 -27.74 -14.01
N GLY A 699 17.88 -26.54 -14.21
CA GLY A 699 17.82 -25.49 -13.20
C GLY A 699 16.91 -25.87 -12.03
N CYS A 700 15.75 -26.45 -12.33
CA CYS A 700 14.80 -26.95 -11.35
C CYS A 700 15.38 -28.13 -10.56
N ASP A 701 15.97 -29.11 -11.24
CA ASP A 701 16.57 -30.28 -10.62
C ASP A 701 17.71 -29.91 -9.66
N ARG A 702 18.54 -28.94 -10.02
CA ARG A 702 19.58 -28.42 -9.13
C ARG A 702 18.98 -27.86 -7.84
N ARG A 703 17.98 -26.96 -7.94
CA ARG A 703 17.31 -26.37 -6.74
C ARG A 703 16.65 -27.43 -5.87
N VAL A 704 15.97 -28.41 -6.48
CA VAL A 704 15.35 -29.50 -5.74
C VAL A 704 16.42 -30.37 -5.05
N SER A 705 17.51 -30.72 -5.74
CA SER A 705 18.60 -31.51 -5.16
C SER A 705 19.25 -30.79 -3.97
N ASP A 706 19.52 -29.50 -4.11
CA ASP A 706 20.11 -28.67 -3.06
C ASP A 706 19.19 -28.58 -1.83
N TRP A 707 17.88 -28.43 -2.04
CA TRP A 707 16.89 -28.40 -0.97
C TRP A 707 16.74 -29.77 -0.28
N VAL A 708 16.73 -30.86 -1.05
CA VAL A 708 16.72 -32.23 -0.52
C VAL A 708 17.97 -32.51 0.31
N ALA A 709 19.15 -32.08 -0.16
CA ALA A 709 20.41 -32.23 0.56
C ALA A 709 20.41 -31.49 1.93
N ARG A 710 19.61 -30.44 2.06
CA ARG A 710 19.39 -29.71 3.34
C ARG A 710 18.30 -30.34 4.23
N GLY A 711 17.71 -31.46 3.84
CA GLY A 711 16.69 -32.17 4.62
C GLY A 711 15.25 -31.69 4.34
N LYS A 712 15.02 -31.04 3.24
CA LYS A 712 13.69 -30.55 2.77
C LYS A 712 12.97 -29.65 3.78
N PRO A 713 13.58 -28.60 4.31
CA PRO A 713 12.92 -27.74 5.29
C PRO A 713 11.74 -26.99 4.65
N PHE A 714 10.53 -27.16 5.21
CA PHE A 714 9.33 -26.49 4.70
C PHE A 714 9.45 -24.97 4.81
N ASP A 715 10.23 -24.46 5.77
CA ASP A 715 10.46 -23.02 5.88
C ASP A 715 11.22 -22.42 4.69
N GLU A 716 11.98 -23.22 3.95
CA GLU A 716 12.64 -22.80 2.71
C GLU A 716 11.77 -23.01 1.46
N TRP A 717 10.70 -23.79 1.54
CA TRP A 717 9.74 -23.92 0.47
C TRP A 717 9.00 -22.59 0.27
N GLY A 718 9.12 -21.97 -0.88
CA GLY A 718 8.55 -20.66 -1.21
C GLY A 718 9.35 -19.44 -0.76
N ALA A 719 10.29 -19.56 0.18
CA ALA A 719 11.04 -18.43 0.75
C ALA A 719 12.54 -18.70 0.99
N GLY A 720 13.09 -19.78 0.46
CA GLY A 720 14.48 -20.21 0.70
C GLY A 720 15.55 -19.37 -0.02
N PRO A 721 16.83 -19.61 0.34
CA PRO A 721 17.97 -18.80 -0.15
C PRO A 721 18.22 -18.94 -1.66
N ASP A 722 17.80 -20.04 -2.29
CA ASP A 722 18.02 -20.34 -3.71
C ASP A 722 16.79 -19.98 -4.57
N ASN A 723 16.21 -18.80 -4.37
CA ASN A 723 14.94 -18.39 -4.98
C ASN A 723 13.80 -19.38 -4.69
N GLY A 724 13.46 -19.49 -3.43
CA GLY A 724 12.41 -20.38 -2.91
C GLY A 724 11.11 -20.39 -3.70
N PRO A 725 10.60 -19.25 -4.22
CA PRO A 725 9.42 -19.25 -5.09
C PRO A 725 9.56 -20.15 -6.32
N PHE A 726 10.74 -20.20 -6.97
CA PHE A 726 10.97 -21.08 -8.13
C PHE A 726 11.19 -22.55 -7.73
N LEU A 727 11.73 -22.82 -6.53
CA LEU A 727 11.75 -24.17 -5.97
C LEU A 727 10.31 -24.65 -5.75
N ALA A 728 9.50 -23.85 -5.07
CA ALA A 728 8.12 -24.20 -4.75
C ALA A 728 7.21 -24.28 -5.99
N LEU A 729 7.47 -23.45 -7.01
CA LEU A 729 6.73 -23.48 -8.28
C LEU A 729 6.88 -24.84 -8.98
N GLU A 730 7.97 -25.56 -8.74
CA GLU A 730 8.18 -26.90 -9.27
C GLU A 730 7.09 -27.88 -8.81
N THR A 731 6.55 -27.71 -7.60
CA THR A 731 5.37 -28.45 -7.11
C THR A 731 4.20 -28.36 -8.10
N PHE A 732 3.92 -27.17 -8.59
CA PHE A 732 2.79 -26.94 -9.51
C PHE A 732 3.14 -27.23 -10.97
N THR A 733 4.39 -26.99 -11.37
CA THR A 733 4.85 -27.28 -12.73
C THR A 733 4.78 -28.78 -13.03
N ARG A 734 5.16 -29.66 -12.07
CA ARG A 734 5.03 -31.12 -12.24
C ARG A 734 3.58 -31.57 -12.33
N LEU A 735 2.69 -30.95 -11.58
CA LEU A 735 1.24 -31.20 -11.71
C LEU A 735 0.73 -30.79 -13.10
N GLN A 736 1.19 -29.65 -13.59
CA GLN A 736 0.85 -29.17 -14.94
C GLN A 736 1.37 -30.12 -16.02
N GLU A 737 2.59 -30.62 -15.91
CA GLU A 737 3.18 -31.59 -16.84
C GLU A 737 2.43 -32.94 -16.85
N ALA A 738 1.99 -33.41 -15.68
CA ALA A 738 1.30 -34.68 -15.53
C ALA A 738 -0.19 -34.64 -15.94
N TYR A 739 -0.87 -33.53 -15.68
CA TYR A 739 -2.34 -33.43 -15.80
C TYR A 739 -2.81 -32.26 -16.68
N GLY A 740 -1.89 -31.44 -17.21
CA GLY A 740 -2.22 -30.27 -18.01
C GLY A 740 -2.81 -29.10 -17.22
N TRP A 741 -3.12 -28.03 -17.92
CA TRP A 741 -3.74 -26.85 -17.33
C TRP A 741 -5.16 -27.09 -16.79
N GLU A 742 -5.84 -28.10 -17.33
CA GLU A 742 -7.19 -28.49 -16.92
C GLU A 742 -7.29 -28.84 -15.42
N LEU A 743 -6.20 -29.31 -14.80
CA LEU A 743 -6.11 -29.53 -13.37
C LEU A 743 -6.42 -28.25 -12.60
N PHE A 744 -5.76 -27.14 -12.93
CA PHE A 744 -5.95 -25.87 -12.24
C PHE A 744 -7.31 -25.24 -12.56
N GLU A 745 -7.76 -25.29 -13.82
CA GLU A 745 -9.07 -24.80 -14.25
C GLU A 745 -10.19 -25.49 -13.44
N LYS A 746 -10.14 -26.82 -13.31
CA LYS A 746 -11.10 -27.60 -12.54
C LYS A 746 -11.00 -27.35 -11.03
N LEU A 747 -9.78 -27.32 -10.50
CA LEU A 747 -9.56 -27.11 -9.07
C LEU A 747 -10.06 -25.72 -8.63
N PHE A 748 -9.66 -24.67 -9.35
CA PHE A 748 -10.09 -23.30 -9.01
C PHE A 748 -11.58 -23.09 -9.19
N ALA A 749 -12.21 -23.77 -10.16
CA ALA A 749 -13.65 -23.77 -10.33
C ALA A 749 -14.40 -24.36 -9.11
N GLN A 750 -13.85 -25.36 -8.42
CA GLN A 750 -14.50 -25.93 -7.22
C GLN A 750 -14.62 -24.89 -6.09
N TYR A 751 -13.65 -24.02 -5.91
CA TYR A 751 -13.72 -22.95 -4.91
C TYR A 751 -14.73 -21.85 -5.24
N ARG A 752 -15.18 -21.77 -6.49
CA ARG A 752 -16.20 -20.81 -6.96
C ARG A 752 -17.63 -21.37 -6.93
N GLN A 753 -17.82 -22.66 -6.64
CA GLN A 753 -19.15 -23.24 -6.58
C GLN A 753 -19.98 -22.61 -5.45
N PRO A 754 -21.29 -22.38 -5.66
CA PRO A 754 -22.16 -21.93 -4.58
C PRO A 754 -22.17 -22.95 -3.42
N GLY A 755 -21.86 -22.49 -2.22
CA GLY A 755 -21.78 -23.35 -1.04
C GLY A 755 -20.49 -24.16 -0.91
N ALA A 756 -19.46 -23.86 -1.71
CA ALA A 756 -18.14 -24.47 -1.53
C ALA A 756 -17.62 -24.29 -0.10
N ASP A 757 -17.07 -25.35 0.45
CA ASP A 757 -16.33 -25.28 1.70
C ASP A 757 -15.00 -24.54 1.45
N LEU A 758 -14.90 -23.33 2.00
CA LEU A 758 -13.73 -22.47 1.82
C LEU A 758 -12.82 -22.58 3.06
N PRO A 759 -11.50 -22.71 2.88
CA PRO A 759 -10.55 -22.82 3.97
C PRO A 759 -10.46 -21.51 4.75
N LYS A 760 -10.25 -21.61 6.07
CA LYS A 760 -10.22 -20.49 7.02
C LYS A 760 -8.80 -20.10 7.40
N ASN A 761 -7.84 -21.00 7.22
CA ASN A 761 -6.43 -20.82 7.59
C ASN A 761 -5.51 -21.54 6.60
N ASP A 762 -4.19 -21.36 6.73
CA ASP A 762 -3.21 -21.96 5.84
C ASP A 762 -3.15 -23.49 5.92
N GLN A 763 -3.39 -24.08 7.08
CA GLN A 763 -3.48 -25.54 7.22
C GLN A 763 -4.63 -26.09 6.37
N GLU A 764 -5.83 -25.53 6.49
CA GLU A 764 -6.98 -25.93 5.69
C GLU A 764 -6.76 -25.71 4.18
N ARG A 765 -6.01 -24.68 3.78
CA ARG A 765 -5.64 -24.45 2.37
C ARG A 765 -4.76 -25.58 1.83
N MET A 766 -3.72 -25.94 2.57
CA MET A 766 -2.82 -27.05 2.19
C MET A 766 -3.56 -28.39 2.17
N ASP A 767 -4.40 -28.67 3.16
CA ASP A 767 -5.23 -29.87 3.23
C ASP A 767 -6.23 -29.95 2.05
N GLN A 768 -6.84 -28.83 1.67
CA GLN A 768 -7.76 -28.80 0.53
C GLN A 768 -7.07 -28.97 -0.83
N TRP A 769 -5.81 -28.56 -0.99
CA TRP A 769 -5.03 -28.94 -2.18
C TRP A 769 -4.93 -30.45 -2.30
N ALA A 770 -4.55 -31.15 -1.23
CA ALA A 770 -4.41 -32.60 -1.23
C ALA A 770 -5.75 -33.32 -1.41
N THR A 771 -6.77 -32.98 -0.61
CA THR A 771 -8.06 -33.70 -0.62
C THR A 771 -8.85 -33.48 -1.92
N ARG A 772 -8.90 -32.26 -2.45
CA ARG A 772 -9.60 -31.96 -3.71
C ARG A 772 -8.95 -32.61 -4.91
N LEU A 773 -7.62 -32.63 -5.00
CA LEU A 773 -6.93 -33.35 -6.06
C LEU A 773 -7.11 -34.85 -5.93
N SER A 774 -7.09 -35.40 -4.69
CA SER A 774 -7.37 -36.82 -4.46
C SER A 774 -8.77 -37.22 -4.91
N GLU A 775 -9.76 -36.42 -4.60
CA GLU A 775 -11.13 -36.66 -5.05
C GLU A 775 -11.26 -36.52 -6.59
N MET A 776 -10.61 -35.50 -7.17
CA MET A 776 -10.74 -35.17 -8.59
C MET A 776 -10.08 -36.21 -9.51
N TYR A 777 -9.00 -36.84 -9.07
CA TYR A 777 -8.21 -37.80 -9.85
C TYR A 777 -8.26 -39.24 -9.30
N GLU A 778 -9.05 -39.48 -8.26
CA GLU A 778 -9.18 -40.81 -7.59
C GLU A 778 -7.83 -41.44 -7.22
N ALA A 779 -6.88 -40.60 -6.70
CA ALA A 779 -5.54 -40.99 -6.31
C ALA A 779 -5.10 -40.24 -5.03
N ASP A 780 -4.28 -40.85 -4.17
CA ASP A 780 -3.81 -40.22 -2.91
C ASP A 780 -2.73 -39.14 -3.22
N PHE A 781 -3.11 -37.87 -3.22
CA PHE A 781 -2.18 -36.74 -3.40
C PHE A 781 -1.55 -36.27 -2.07
N ALA A 782 -1.93 -36.78 -0.90
CA ALA A 782 -1.26 -36.42 0.34
C ALA A 782 0.23 -36.77 0.30
N ASP A 783 0.59 -37.99 -0.19
CA ASP A 783 1.97 -38.43 -0.39
C ASP A 783 2.79 -37.46 -1.24
N TYR A 784 2.17 -36.85 -2.24
CA TYR A 784 2.84 -35.88 -3.12
C TYR A 784 3.19 -34.58 -2.41
N PHE A 785 2.22 -33.99 -1.72
CA PHE A 785 2.46 -32.73 -0.98
C PHE A 785 3.38 -32.92 0.22
N GLU A 786 3.32 -34.08 0.91
CA GLU A 786 4.27 -34.41 1.97
C GLU A 786 5.69 -34.65 1.44
N ALA A 787 5.87 -35.17 0.21
CA ALA A 787 7.18 -35.24 -0.42
C ALA A 787 7.80 -33.83 -0.58
N TRP A 788 6.95 -32.81 -0.77
CA TRP A 788 7.31 -31.38 -0.76
C TRP A 788 7.31 -30.77 0.67
N SER A 789 7.25 -31.61 1.70
CA SER A 789 7.26 -31.23 3.12
C SER A 789 6.06 -30.39 3.57
N TRP A 790 4.96 -30.38 2.83
CA TRP A 790 3.75 -29.73 3.31
C TRP A 790 3.21 -30.46 4.54
N PRO A 791 2.83 -29.73 5.61
CA PRO A 791 2.28 -30.32 6.82
C PRO A 791 0.79 -30.69 6.62
N ILE A 792 0.54 -31.82 5.94
CA ILE A 792 -0.83 -32.31 5.72
C ILE A 792 -1.39 -32.86 7.04
N SER A 793 -2.59 -32.44 7.43
CA SER A 793 -3.24 -32.88 8.66
C SER A 793 -3.60 -34.37 8.62
N SER A 794 -3.77 -35.00 9.81
CA SER A 794 -4.23 -36.37 9.93
C SER A 794 -5.60 -36.58 9.29
N GLU A 795 -6.49 -35.63 9.44
CA GLU A 795 -7.85 -35.66 8.88
C GLU A 795 -7.82 -35.64 7.35
N ALA A 796 -7.01 -34.78 6.76
CA ALA A 796 -6.84 -34.70 5.30
C ALA A 796 -6.18 -35.98 4.76
N ARG A 797 -5.18 -36.52 5.48
CA ARG A 797 -4.56 -37.79 5.12
C ARG A 797 -5.54 -38.96 5.14
N GLU A 798 -6.42 -39.07 6.15
CA GLU A 798 -7.47 -40.08 6.20
C GLU A 798 -8.47 -39.97 5.02
N ILE A 799 -8.72 -38.76 4.54
CA ILE A 799 -9.56 -38.53 3.35
C ILE A 799 -8.83 -39.03 2.10
N CYS A 800 -7.58 -38.63 1.89
CA CYS A 800 -6.78 -39.01 0.73
C CYS A 800 -6.53 -40.53 0.67
N ALA A 801 -6.26 -41.18 1.80
CA ALA A 801 -6.02 -42.63 1.90
C ALA A 801 -7.22 -43.52 1.47
N LYS A 802 -8.40 -42.94 1.23
CA LYS A 802 -9.53 -43.68 0.61
C LYS A 802 -9.29 -44.00 -0.87
N TYR A 803 -8.36 -43.32 -1.48
CA TYR A 803 -7.98 -43.50 -2.87
C TYR A 803 -6.69 -44.30 -3.04
N PRO A 804 -6.48 -44.98 -4.18
CA PRO A 804 -5.23 -45.66 -4.50
C PRO A 804 -4.02 -44.75 -4.38
N LYS A 805 -2.89 -45.35 -4.01
CA LYS A 805 -1.61 -44.64 -3.96
C LYS A 805 -1.24 -44.02 -5.32
N LEU A 806 -0.75 -42.80 -5.29
CA LEU A 806 -0.31 -42.08 -6.48
C LEU A 806 0.98 -42.70 -7.04
N GLU A 807 0.90 -43.36 -8.23
CA GLU A 807 2.00 -44.11 -8.86
C GLU A 807 2.65 -43.36 -10.05
N ASN A 808 2.84 -42.07 -9.95
CA ASN A 808 3.51 -41.28 -10.99
C ASN A 808 4.93 -40.89 -10.53
N GLU A 809 5.94 -41.67 -10.94
CA GLU A 809 7.34 -41.45 -10.51
C GLU A 809 7.90 -40.10 -10.92
N GLN A 810 7.43 -39.50 -12.03
CA GLN A 810 7.89 -38.16 -12.47
C GLN A 810 7.54 -37.06 -11.47
N LEU A 811 6.38 -37.17 -10.80
CA LEU A 811 5.98 -36.22 -9.77
C LEU A 811 6.95 -36.24 -8.58
N PHE A 812 7.52 -37.39 -8.26
CA PHE A 812 8.41 -37.60 -7.11
C PHE A 812 9.91 -37.52 -7.46
N ARG A 813 10.26 -37.15 -8.69
CA ARG A 813 11.66 -37.08 -9.13
C ARG A 813 12.50 -36.24 -8.15
N LEU A 814 13.60 -36.83 -7.65
CA LEU A 814 14.53 -36.26 -6.65
C LEU A 814 13.93 -36.02 -5.24
N LEU A 815 12.67 -36.28 -5.02
CA LEU A 815 12.03 -36.10 -3.71
C LEU A 815 12.08 -37.38 -2.84
N ARG A 816 12.17 -38.55 -3.49
CA ARG A 816 12.28 -39.89 -2.87
C ARG A 816 13.68 -40.47 -3.00
#